data_ea78aa3bee3e5fcd787c372603f72d43
#
_entry.id   ea78aa3bee3e5fcd787c372603f72d43
#
_cell.length_a   1.000
_cell.length_b   1.000
_cell.length_c   1.000
_cell.angle_alpha   90.00
_cell.angle_beta   90.00
_cell.angle_gamma   90.00
#
_symmetry.space_group_name_H-M   'P 1'
#
loop_
_entity.id
_entity.type
_entity.pdbx_description
1 polymer ?
#
loop_
_entity_poly.entity_id
_entity_poly.type
_entity_poly.pdbx_seq_one_letter_code
_entity_poly.pdbx_strand_id
1 'polypeptide(L)'
;ALCGADGVFASPPVVSVAFGTVHSMAGLTLDFGDCVPAQITVRAYTAGALADTFVVTDALEPYYRGEFLLEDVDALEISFDRMRAPYTRARLNELRYGVGYTFGNDEIIELAEKHTASPLSLSLPTASLSFTLYNEEGRFSVEGGTALQRFLAEGQDVALSYGQTLEDGRVEWVPTHPWYLDSWKVDGIRASFTAFALFERMGKTTYEKSVFGDGGKTPYVQGREELEKVLADAGGYSYRLGKSVTRWMLPLPVATHAEAVQLLANSNLAALSEARDGAIVTKAPGAGITLAPLTFSAPAHLSEQAAFSSDALTGAPGAEYATFEQDFMRLDGTQRMVPDSGGYLPGEWVWEDVADASGAFPEGKTAAFGYIGRDANNIEETDNCAGGVTVTFGPGPLPEKIYVYSRRAGEAWTQPQEYTPSAHTETFEFPAVPACSWQITFGKCAPNRRARLLTWRLNGVDMGAEAYGDPKYEMKPLLKDITAYVPLVSYFSTAASDAQRREIYSGKLPSDGQWNRIEHDLAISPQLRTDDAGVTAEARHYGYVSYVKFTASTVHDVEFSIWSNGYNLTTLERRLDANPRGETFDWENPVLVHWVDANWPGFLNQIREYYAARVVTTLETRGDPQYDVLDVLPLEDGTWGVVESIETRFSGAFRGTMTIRKERGVNEAAAD
;
A
#
# COMPACT_ATOMS: atom_id res chain seq x y z
N ALA A 1 -10.00 -9.92 34.41
CA ALA A 1 -10.42 -10.78 35.55
C ALA A 1 -10.14 -12.24 35.19
N LEU A 2 -9.91 -13.10 36.22
CA LEU A 2 -9.92 -14.56 36.08
C LEU A 2 -11.30 -15.07 36.51
N CYS A 3 -11.79 -16.09 35.83
CA CYS A 3 -13.00 -16.80 36.27
C CYS A 3 -12.71 -17.68 37.52
N GLY A 4 -13.75 -18.08 38.22
CA GLY A 4 -13.68 -19.00 39.36
C GLY A 4 -13.44 -20.46 38.97
N ALA A 5 -13.48 -21.35 39.95
CA ALA A 5 -13.32 -22.79 39.74
C ALA A 5 -14.46 -23.41 38.89
N ASP A 6 -15.60 -22.77 38.84
CA ASP A 6 -16.78 -23.12 38.03
C ASP A 6 -16.80 -22.49 36.62
N GLY A 7 -15.74 -21.74 36.29
CA GLY A 7 -15.63 -20.98 35.04
C GLY A 7 -16.38 -19.65 35.03
N VAL A 8 -17.10 -19.28 36.10
CA VAL A 8 -17.89 -18.06 36.16
C VAL A 8 -17.07 -16.89 36.67
N PHE A 9 -17.31 -15.69 36.13
CA PHE A 9 -16.67 -14.47 36.59
C PHE A 9 -17.49 -13.82 37.70
N ALA A 10 -16.83 -13.20 38.67
CA ALA A 10 -17.52 -12.37 39.66
C ALA A 10 -18.22 -11.17 39.01
N SER A 11 -17.67 -10.68 37.91
CA SER A 11 -18.29 -9.72 37.00
C SER A 11 -17.90 -10.15 35.57
N PRO A 12 -18.85 -10.55 34.72
CA PRO A 12 -18.56 -10.98 33.38
C PRO A 12 -17.84 -9.90 32.58
N PRO A 13 -16.71 -10.20 31.93
CA PRO A 13 -16.09 -9.30 30.99
C PRO A 13 -17.02 -9.03 29.80
N VAL A 14 -17.05 -7.78 29.34
CA VAL A 14 -17.87 -7.36 28.21
C VAL A 14 -16.98 -6.67 27.18
N VAL A 15 -17.18 -7.02 25.92
CA VAL A 15 -16.65 -6.28 24.77
C VAL A 15 -17.81 -5.49 24.19
N SER A 16 -17.67 -4.16 24.13
CA SER A 16 -18.70 -3.27 23.58
C SER A 16 -18.17 -2.63 22.31
N VAL A 17 -19.00 -2.61 21.27
CA VAL A 17 -18.71 -2.00 19.98
C VAL A 17 -19.85 -1.04 19.65
N ALA A 18 -19.51 0.20 19.36
CA ALA A 18 -20.46 1.20 18.86
C ALA A 18 -20.16 1.48 17.38
N PHE A 19 -21.18 1.47 16.55
CA PHE A 19 -21.10 1.81 15.15
C PHE A 19 -21.38 3.30 14.95
N GLY A 20 -20.78 3.89 13.93
CA GLY A 20 -21.07 5.28 13.56
C GLY A 20 -22.41 5.45 12.82
N THR A 21 -22.96 4.35 12.31
CA THR A 21 -24.23 4.27 11.58
C THR A 21 -24.94 2.97 11.94
N VAL A 22 -26.21 2.89 11.58
CA VAL A 22 -27.03 1.67 11.77
C VAL A 22 -26.63 0.60 10.75
N HIS A 23 -26.52 -0.64 11.19
CA HIS A 23 -26.14 -1.78 10.35
C HIS A 23 -27.11 -2.96 10.56
N SER A 24 -27.33 -3.70 9.49
CA SER A 24 -27.99 -5.02 9.56
C SER A 24 -27.00 -6.10 9.12
N MET A 25 -26.91 -7.19 9.86
CA MET A 25 -25.95 -8.27 9.60
C MET A 25 -26.53 -9.64 9.94
N ALA A 26 -26.05 -10.66 9.25
CA ALA A 26 -26.54 -12.04 9.37
C ALA A 26 -25.86 -12.85 10.49
N GLY A 27 -25.28 -12.20 11.47
CA GLY A 27 -24.60 -12.81 12.60
C GLY A 27 -23.21 -12.27 12.85
N LEU A 28 -22.42 -13.01 13.60
CA LEU A 28 -21.06 -12.64 14.00
C LEU A 28 -20.12 -13.82 13.85
N THR A 29 -18.87 -13.52 13.52
CA THR A 29 -17.76 -14.47 13.61
C THR A 29 -16.81 -14.03 14.72
N LEU A 30 -16.50 -14.92 15.65
CA LEU A 30 -15.69 -14.66 16.85
C LEU A 30 -14.52 -15.64 16.90
N ASP A 31 -13.30 -15.12 16.99
CA ASP A 31 -12.09 -15.90 17.23
C ASP A 31 -11.68 -15.80 18.70
N PHE A 32 -11.80 -16.91 19.42
CA PHE A 32 -11.39 -17.02 20.82
C PHE A 32 -9.98 -17.63 20.99
N GLY A 33 -9.39 -18.17 19.93
CA GLY A 33 -8.16 -18.95 20.01
C GLY A 33 -8.30 -20.09 21.02
N ASP A 34 -7.28 -20.28 21.86
CA ASP A 34 -7.27 -21.34 22.88
C ASP A 34 -8.18 -21.06 24.09
N CYS A 35 -8.75 -19.85 24.19
CA CYS A 35 -9.54 -19.42 25.36
C CYS A 35 -11.05 -19.49 25.09
N VAL A 36 -11.55 -20.64 24.69
CA VAL A 36 -12.95 -20.84 24.30
C VAL A 36 -13.89 -20.71 25.50
N PRO A 37 -14.89 -19.80 25.48
CA PRO A 37 -15.90 -19.75 26.52
C PRO A 37 -16.87 -20.94 26.45
N ALA A 38 -17.51 -21.25 27.56
CA ALA A 38 -18.62 -22.19 27.62
C ALA A 38 -19.96 -21.49 27.34
N GLN A 39 -20.04 -20.20 27.65
CA GLN A 39 -21.23 -19.39 27.41
C GLN A 39 -20.86 -17.95 27.17
N ILE A 40 -21.52 -17.34 26.17
CA ILE A 40 -21.54 -15.91 25.89
C ILE A 40 -22.96 -15.41 25.73
N THR A 41 -23.15 -14.12 25.98
CA THR A 41 -24.38 -13.40 25.66
C THR A 41 -24.06 -12.24 24.73
N VAL A 42 -24.71 -12.21 23.56
CA VAL A 42 -24.64 -11.10 22.60
C VAL A 42 -25.88 -10.26 22.75
N ARG A 43 -25.73 -8.96 22.98
CA ARG A 43 -26.81 -7.98 23.04
C ARG A 43 -26.64 -6.96 21.92
N ALA A 44 -27.72 -6.71 21.21
CA ALA A 44 -27.78 -5.72 20.15
C ALA A 44 -28.62 -4.53 20.59
N TYR A 45 -28.16 -3.34 20.21
CA TYR A 45 -28.82 -2.08 20.58
C TYR A 45 -29.14 -1.27 19.33
N THR A 46 -30.27 -0.54 19.38
CA THR A 46 -30.69 0.44 18.39
C THR A 46 -31.04 1.74 19.09
N ALA A 47 -30.38 2.82 18.74
CA ALA A 47 -30.54 4.14 19.40
C ALA A 47 -30.40 4.06 20.94
N GLY A 48 -29.49 3.19 21.41
CA GLY A 48 -29.24 2.97 22.84
C GLY A 48 -30.28 2.10 23.57
N ALA A 49 -31.30 1.61 22.87
CA ALA A 49 -32.27 0.65 23.42
C ALA A 49 -31.87 -0.79 23.06
N LEU A 50 -32.03 -1.72 24.00
CA LEU A 50 -31.80 -3.14 23.74
C LEU A 50 -32.81 -3.63 22.70
N ALA A 51 -32.29 -4.06 21.52
CA ALA A 51 -33.11 -4.57 20.44
C ALA A 51 -33.24 -6.09 20.52
N ASP A 52 -32.08 -6.81 20.70
CA ASP A 52 -32.05 -8.27 20.73
C ASP A 52 -31.04 -8.83 21.73
N THR A 53 -31.24 -10.09 22.13
CA THR A 53 -30.30 -10.82 23.00
C THR A 53 -30.19 -12.27 22.57
N PHE A 54 -28.97 -12.73 22.29
CA PHE A 54 -28.65 -14.11 21.93
C PHE A 54 -27.73 -14.72 22.99
N VAL A 55 -28.13 -15.84 23.56
CA VAL A 55 -27.33 -16.61 24.51
C VAL A 55 -26.84 -17.86 23.81
N VAL A 56 -25.53 -18.02 23.76
CA VAL A 56 -24.87 -19.20 23.14
C VAL A 56 -24.20 -20.01 24.22
N THR A 57 -24.61 -21.27 24.34
CA THR A 57 -24.09 -22.24 25.31
C THR A 57 -23.64 -23.52 24.59
N ASP A 58 -22.52 -24.08 25.03
CA ASP A 58 -21.99 -25.39 24.64
C ASP A 58 -21.65 -25.61 23.15
N ALA A 59 -22.02 -24.68 22.27
CA ALA A 59 -21.76 -24.71 20.82
C ALA A 59 -20.54 -23.87 20.39
N LEU A 60 -19.83 -23.26 21.34
CA LEU A 60 -18.70 -22.38 21.03
C LEU A 60 -17.45 -23.19 20.69
N GLU A 61 -16.78 -22.80 19.63
CA GLU A 61 -15.52 -23.36 19.16
C GLU A 61 -14.45 -22.24 19.15
N PRO A 62 -13.14 -22.57 19.00
CA PRO A 62 -12.11 -21.56 18.88
C PRO A 62 -12.42 -20.47 17.86
N TYR A 63 -13.03 -20.86 16.74
CA TYR A 63 -13.55 -19.98 15.71
C TYR A 63 -15.07 -20.20 15.58
N TYR A 64 -15.84 -19.35 16.27
CA TYR A 64 -17.30 -19.47 16.36
C TYR A 64 -18.00 -18.62 15.30
N ARG A 65 -18.99 -19.20 14.65
CA ARG A 65 -19.89 -18.55 13.71
C ARG A 65 -21.30 -18.54 14.29
N GLY A 66 -21.78 -17.37 14.64
CA GLY A 66 -23.13 -17.19 15.13
C GLY A 66 -24.05 -16.72 14.01
N GLU A 67 -24.89 -17.62 13.50
CA GLU A 67 -25.89 -17.32 12.48
C GLU A 67 -27.18 -16.83 13.15
N PHE A 68 -27.29 -15.52 13.29
CA PHE A 68 -28.49 -14.86 13.81
C PHE A 68 -28.65 -13.49 13.17
N LEU A 69 -29.87 -13.11 12.87
CA LEU A 69 -30.15 -11.84 12.22
C LEU A 69 -30.11 -10.69 13.23
N LEU A 70 -29.30 -9.71 12.95
CA LEU A 70 -29.22 -8.44 13.66
C LEU A 70 -29.71 -7.35 12.70
N GLU A 71 -30.86 -6.75 13.00
CA GLU A 71 -31.46 -5.71 12.15
C GLU A 71 -31.35 -4.34 12.82
N ASP A 72 -30.91 -3.36 12.04
CA ASP A 72 -30.87 -1.93 12.41
C ASP A 72 -30.13 -1.64 13.72
N VAL A 73 -28.98 -2.29 13.94
CA VAL A 73 -28.18 -2.13 15.16
C VAL A 73 -27.11 -1.05 15.03
N ASP A 74 -26.94 -0.24 16.09
CA ASP A 74 -25.91 0.78 16.20
C ASP A 74 -24.86 0.47 17.27
N ALA A 75 -25.09 -0.55 18.12
CA ALA A 75 -24.12 -1.04 19.07
C ALA A 75 -24.32 -2.53 19.41
N LEU A 76 -23.22 -3.19 19.78
CA LEU A 76 -23.20 -4.57 20.25
C LEU A 76 -22.44 -4.68 21.57
N GLU A 77 -22.89 -5.59 22.43
CA GLU A 77 -22.18 -6.05 23.61
C GLU A 77 -22.04 -7.57 23.60
N ILE A 78 -20.85 -8.07 23.83
CA ILE A 78 -20.55 -9.50 23.98
C ILE A 78 -20.07 -9.73 25.40
N SER A 79 -20.89 -10.40 26.19
CA SER A 79 -20.58 -10.77 27.58
C SER A 79 -20.03 -12.18 27.63
N PHE A 80 -18.92 -12.38 28.32
CA PHE A 80 -18.34 -13.70 28.60
C PHE A 80 -18.90 -14.20 29.93
N ASP A 81 -19.94 -14.99 29.87
CA ASP A 81 -20.66 -15.42 31.07
C ASP A 81 -19.96 -16.55 31.80
N ARG A 82 -19.39 -17.52 31.05
CA ARG A 82 -18.67 -18.68 31.61
C ARG A 82 -17.56 -19.16 30.68
N MET A 83 -16.42 -19.49 31.22
CA MET A 83 -15.29 -20.13 30.53
C MET A 83 -15.37 -21.66 30.65
N ARG A 84 -14.81 -22.40 29.67
CA ARG A 84 -14.70 -23.86 29.72
C ARG A 84 -13.71 -24.32 30.77
N ALA A 85 -12.56 -23.65 30.87
CA ALA A 85 -11.52 -23.96 31.82
C ALA A 85 -11.60 -23.05 33.05
N PRO A 86 -11.42 -23.59 34.26
CA PRO A 86 -11.37 -22.80 35.49
C PRO A 86 -10.13 -21.89 35.50
N TYR A 87 -10.24 -20.79 36.20
CA TYR A 87 -9.14 -19.82 36.40
C TYR A 87 -8.52 -19.27 35.12
N THR A 88 -9.31 -19.18 34.06
CA THR A 88 -8.90 -18.59 32.78
C THR A 88 -9.41 -17.15 32.64
N ARG A 89 -8.82 -16.41 31.69
CA ARG A 89 -9.28 -15.08 31.30
C ARG A 89 -10.16 -15.19 30.05
N ALA A 90 -11.14 -14.32 29.93
CA ALA A 90 -11.82 -14.11 28.66
C ALA A 90 -10.81 -13.53 27.66
N ARG A 91 -10.83 -14.03 26.45
CA ARG A 91 -10.02 -13.57 25.33
C ARG A 91 -10.87 -13.57 24.05
N LEU A 92 -10.77 -12.52 23.30
CA LEU A 92 -11.32 -12.40 21.95
C LEU A 92 -10.18 -11.86 21.08
N ASN A 93 -9.71 -12.66 20.13
CA ASN A 93 -8.65 -12.28 19.20
C ASN A 93 -9.22 -11.40 18.10
N GLU A 94 -10.37 -11.80 17.56
CA GLU A 94 -11.01 -11.11 16.44
C GLU A 94 -12.53 -11.16 16.56
N LEU A 95 -13.17 -10.08 16.15
CA LEU A 95 -14.61 -9.96 15.93
C LEU A 95 -14.83 -9.51 14.48
N ARG A 96 -15.55 -10.31 13.72
CA ARG A 96 -16.03 -9.94 12.38
C ARG A 96 -17.55 -9.84 12.38
N TYR A 97 -18.05 -8.83 11.70
CA TYR A 97 -19.48 -8.68 11.45
C TYR A 97 -19.92 -9.61 10.33
N GLY A 98 -21.03 -10.30 10.51
CA GLY A 98 -21.50 -11.32 9.60
C GLY A 98 -20.87 -12.68 9.84
N VAL A 99 -21.22 -13.62 8.97
CA VAL A 99 -20.80 -15.01 9.06
C VAL A 99 -19.65 -15.26 8.08
N GLY A 100 -18.50 -15.64 8.61
CA GLY A 100 -17.34 -16.02 7.79
C GLY A 100 -17.27 -17.51 7.56
N TYR A 101 -17.16 -17.93 6.30
CA TYR A 101 -16.89 -19.32 5.92
C TYR A 101 -15.45 -19.47 5.44
N THR A 102 -14.79 -20.53 5.90
CA THR A 102 -13.42 -20.88 5.46
C THR A 102 -13.50 -22.17 4.67
N PHE A 103 -12.89 -22.18 3.49
CA PHE A 103 -12.84 -23.32 2.59
C PHE A 103 -11.40 -23.82 2.48
N GLY A 104 -11.19 -25.10 2.68
CA GLY A 104 -9.89 -25.76 2.60
C GLY A 104 -9.58 -26.34 1.22
N ASN A 105 -8.41 -26.98 1.11
CA ASN A 105 -7.95 -27.58 -0.15
C ASN A 105 -8.87 -28.69 -0.69
N ASP A 106 -9.61 -29.36 0.17
CA ASP A 106 -10.61 -30.41 -0.16
C ASP A 106 -11.90 -29.82 -0.74
N GLU A 107 -12.17 -28.56 -0.48
CA GLU A 107 -13.34 -27.86 -1.00
C GLU A 107 -13.02 -26.98 -2.22
N ILE A 108 -11.75 -26.59 -2.41
CA ILE A 108 -11.30 -25.74 -3.53
C ILE A 108 -10.93 -26.63 -4.72
N ILE A 109 -11.67 -26.51 -5.81
CA ILE A 109 -11.39 -27.23 -7.06
C ILE A 109 -10.26 -26.56 -7.82
N GLU A 110 -10.34 -25.24 -7.97
CA GLU A 110 -9.38 -24.43 -8.70
C GLU A 110 -9.39 -22.99 -8.21
N LEU A 111 -8.26 -22.32 -8.34
CA LEU A 111 -8.08 -20.91 -8.00
C LEU A 111 -7.09 -20.29 -8.98
N ALA A 112 -7.34 -19.06 -9.41
CA ALA A 112 -6.41 -18.26 -10.16
C ALA A 112 -6.44 -16.81 -9.65
N GLU A 113 -5.28 -16.32 -9.26
CA GLU A 113 -5.03 -14.95 -8.82
C GLU A 113 -4.06 -14.29 -9.80
N LYS A 114 -4.36 -13.08 -10.23
CA LYS A 114 -3.50 -12.35 -11.15
C LYS A 114 -3.40 -10.88 -10.74
N HIS A 115 -2.18 -10.36 -10.73
CA HIS A 115 -1.86 -8.96 -10.48
C HIS A 115 -1.03 -8.39 -11.62
N THR A 116 -1.30 -7.15 -12.00
CA THR A 116 -0.48 -6.38 -12.95
C THR A 116 -0.30 -4.96 -12.44
N ALA A 117 0.87 -4.37 -12.67
CA ALA A 117 1.14 -2.99 -12.34
C ALA A 117 1.85 -2.27 -13.49
N SER A 118 1.57 -0.99 -13.63
CA SER A 118 2.26 -0.10 -14.56
C SER A 118 3.30 0.72 -13.82
N PRO A 119 4.59 0.53 -14.06
CA PRO A 119 5.66 1.20 -13.30
C PRO A 119 5.68 2.73 -13.40
N LEU A 120 5.01 3.31 -14.40
CA LEU A 120 4.84 4.76 -14.54
C LEU A 120 3.39 5.21 -14.31
N SER A 121 2.54 4.31 -13.81
CA SER A 121 1.09 4.54 -13.64
C SER A 121 0.40 5.08 -14.90
N LEU A 122 0.82 4.60 -16.08
CA LEU A 122 0.15 4.90 -17.36
C LEU A 122 -1.24 4.25 -17.43
N SER A 123 -1.44 3.18 -16.68
CA SER A 123 -2.72 2.52 -16.46
C SER A 123 -2.88 2.20 -14.97
N LEU A 124 -4.11 1.97 -14.56
CA LEU A 124 -4.39 1.47 -13.22
C LEU A 124 -3.76 0.07 -13.03
N PRO A 125 -3.27 -0.24 -11.83
CA PRO A 125 -3.02 -1.62 -11.45
C PRO A 125 -4.30 -2.43 -11.59
N THR A 126 -4.18 -3.65 -12.08
CA THR A 126 -5.32 -4.57 -12.16
C THR A 126 -5.03 -5.82 -11.37
N ALA A 127 -6.03 -6.30 -10.67
CA ALA A 127 -5.96 -7.57 -9.98
C ALA A 127 -7.29 -8.31 -10.12
N SER A 128 -7.21 -9.62 -10.28
CA SER A 128 -8.38 -10.46 -10.39
C SER A 128 -8.18 -11.77 -9.65
N LEU A 129 -9.20 -12.21 -8.96
CA LEU A 129 -9.26 -13.50 -8.32
C LEU A 129 -10.46 -14.27 -8.87
N SER A 130 -10.23 -15.51 -9.31
CA SER A 130 -11.29 -16.47 -9.62
C SER A 130 -11.05 -17.76 -8.85
N PHE A 131 -12.11 -18.34 -8.31
CA PHE A 131 -12.03 -19.62 -7.62
C PHE A 131 -13.30 -20.42 -7.80
N THR A 132 -13.16 -21.73 -7.74
CA THR A 132 -14.27 -22.68 -7.87
C THR A 132 -14.27 -23.60 -6.65
N LEU A 133 -15.41 -23.70 -6.00
CA LEU A 133 -15.63 -24.55 -4.83
C LEU A 133 -16.54 -25.72 -5.17
N TYR A 134 -16.41 -26.81 -4.43
CA TYR A 134 -17.40 -27.88 -4.43
C TYR A 134 -18.73 -27.38 -3.85
N ASN A 135 -19.79 -27.57 -4.62
CA ASN A 135 -21.16 -27.25 -4.22
C ASN A 135 -21.85 -28.49 -3.66
N GLU A 136 -21.23 -29.15 -2.68
CA GLU A 136 -21.82 -30.28 -2.02
C GLU A 136 -23.16 -29.88 -1.37
N GLU A 137 -24.13 -30.78 -1.44
CA GLU A 137 -25.48 -30.58 -0.89
C GLU A 137 -26.20 -29.33 -1.42
N GLY A 138 -25.68 -28.70 -2.50
CA GLY A 138 -26.28 -27.52 -3.09
C GLY A 138 -26.20 -26.27 -2.23
N ARG A 139 -25.20 -26.16 -1.34
CA ARG A 139 -25.09 -25.05 -0.36
C ARG A 139 -24.98 -23.65 -0.97
N PHE A 140 -24.59 -23.53 -2.23
CA PHE A 140 -24.60 -22.26 -2.98
C PHE A 140 -25.79 -22.14 -3.94
N SER A 141 -26.66 -23.15 -4.02
CA SER A 141 -27.77 -23.20 -4.98
C SER A 141 -28.97 -22.45 -4.43
N VAL A 142 -29.64 -21.68 -5.31
CA VAL A 142 -30.85 -20.93 -4.98
C VAL A 142 -31.98 -21.86 -4.54
N GLU A 143 -32.08 -23.03 -5.14
CA GLU A 143 -33.14 -24.03 -4.88
C GLU A 143 -32.93 -24.81 -3.57
N GLY A 144 -31.70 -24.84 -3.03
CA GLY A 144 -31.34 -25.62 -1.85
C GLY A 144 -31.78 -25.00 -0.52
N GLY A 145 -32.09 -23.73 -0.49
CA GLY A 145 -32.56 -23.04 0.72
C GLY A 145 -31.55 -22.99 1.87
N THR A 146 -30.26 -23.24 1.59
CA THR A 146 -29.22 -23.22 2.62
C THR A 146 -28.87 -21.80 3.05
N ALA A 147 -28.38 -21.65 4.29
CA ALA A 147 -28.04 -20.37 4.86
C ALA A 147 -26.99 -19.60 4.05
N LEU A 148 -25.99 -20.34 3.49
CA LEU A 148 -24.84 -19.75 2.82
C LEU A 148 -25.21 -18.89 1.59
N GLN A 149 -26.13 -19.37 0.76
CA GLN A 149 -26.59 -18.62 -0.43
C GLN A 149 -27.23 -17.27 -0.06
N ARG A 150 -27.86 -17.18 1.11
CA ARG A 150 -28.51 -15.92 1.59
C ARG A 150 -27.52 -14.84 1.96
N PHE A 151 -26.28 -15.20 2.23
CA PHE A 151 -25.23 -14.28 2.70
C PHE A 151 -24.32 -13.81 1.59
N LEU A 152 -24.44 -14.35 0.37
CA LEU A 152 -23.63 -13.90 -0.76
C LEU A 152 -24.13 -12.54 -1.25
N ALA A 153 -23.22 -11.57 -1.28
CA ALA A 153 -23.49 -10.23 -1.78
C ALA A 153 -22.29 -9.70 -2.56
N GLU A 154 -22.56 -8.92 -3.60
CA GLU A 154 -21.51 -8.19 -4.33
C GLU A 154 -20.80 -7.23 -3.37
N GLY A 155 -19.46 -7.14 -3.49
CA GLY A 155 -18.62 -6.31 -2.63
C GLY A 155 -18.31 -6.90 -1.26
N GLN A 156 -18.74 -8.13 -0.99
CA GLN A 156 -18.42 -8.86 0.23
C GLN A 156 -16.91 -9.19 0.28
N ASP A 157 -16.31 -9.10 1.46
CA ASP A 157 -14.89 -9.39 1.65
C ASP A 157 -14.58 -10.87 1.42
N VAL A 158 -13.54 -11.12 0.63
CA VAL A 158 -12.96 -12.43 0.37
C VAL A 158 -11.49 -12.39 0.77
N ALA A 159 -11.11 -13.25 1.71
CA ALA A 159 -9.72 -13.39 2.15
C ALA A 159 -9.12 -14.67 1.54
N LEU A 160 -7.99 -14.52 0.87
CA LEU A 160 -7.19 -15.61 0.35
C LEU A 160 -5.88 -15.67 1.12
N SER A 161 -5.49 -16.88 1.53
CA SER A 161 -4.18 -17.12 2.14
C SER A 161 -3.58 -18.41 1.57
N TYR A 162 -2.27 -18.40 1.35
CA TYR A 162 -1.52 -19.58 0.97
C TYR A 162 -0.82 -20.15 2.20
N GLY A 163 -0.88 -21.45 2.38
CA GLY A 163 -0.26 -22.15 3.51
C GLY A 163 0.90 -23.02 3.06
N GLN A 164 2.02 -22.95 3.76
CA GLN A 164 3.14 -23.84 3.60
C GLN A 164 3.32 -24.68 4.87
N THR A 165 3.35 -26.00 4.71
CA THR A 165 3.64 -26.88 5.83
C THR A 165 5.14 -26.91 6.08
N LEU A 166 5.55 -26.54 7.29
CA LEU A 166 6.93 -26.57 7.74
C LEU A 166 7.34 -27.98 8.15
N GLU A 167 8.65 -28.20 8.35
CA GLU A 167 9.20 -29.51 8.76
C GLU A 167 8.65 -30.03 10.10
N ASP A 168 8.26 -29.14 10.99
CA ASP A 168 7.65 -29.48 12.28
C ASP A 168 6.14 -29.76 12.22
N GLY A 169 5.55 -29.71 11.02
CA GLY A 169 4.13 -29.96 10.77
C GLY A 169 3.23 -28.73 10.98
N ARG A 170 3.76 -27.60 11.40
CA ARG A 170 3.00 -26.34 11.44
C ARG A 170 2.76 -25.84 10.02
N VAL A 171 1.67 -25.12 9.82
CA VAL A 171 1.39 -24.42 8.56
C VAL A 171 1.65 -22.94 8.78
N GLU A 172 2.55 -22.39 7.97
CA GLU A 172 2.74 -20.95 7.87
C GLU A 172 1.81 -20.39 6.79
N TRP A 173 1.07 -19.33 7.12
CA TRP A 173 0.07 -18.74 6.25
C TRP A 173 0.53 -17.37 5.75
N VAL A 174 0.51 -17.20 4.44
CA VAL A 174 0.79 -15.94 3.75
C VAL A 174 -0.53 -15.39 3.22
N PRO A 175 -1.08 -14.33 3.82
CA PRO A 175 -2.27 -13.68 3.28
C PRO A 175 -1.94 -12.98 1.97
N THR A 176 -2.92 -12.93 1.06
CA THR A 176 -2.85 -12.14 -0.16
C THR A 176 -3.52 -10.77 0.03
N HIS A 177 -3.75 -10.05 -1.08
CA HIS A 177 -4.47 -8.78 -1.05
C HIS A 177 -5.92 -8.95 -0.59
N PRO A 178 -6.58 -7.90 -0.08
CA PRO A 178 -8.02 -7.90 0.15
C PRO A 178 -8.78 -8.05 -1.18
N TRP A 179 -9.74 -8.94 -1.20
CA TRP A 179 -10.59 -9.17 -2.35
C TRP A 179 -12.04 -8.87 -2.02
N TYR A 180 -12.81 -8.50 -3.03
CA TYR A 180 -14.22 -8.20 -2.93
C TYR A 180 -14.99 -9.03 -3.95
N LEU A 181 -15.99 -9.77 -3.49
CA LEU A 181 -16.81 -10.62 -4.34
C LEU A 181 -17.49 -9.78 -5.44
N ASP A 182 -17.31 -10.20 -6.68
CA ASP A 182 -17.95 -9.54 -7.82
C ASP A 182 -19.20 -10.31 -8.28
N SER A 183 -19.00 -11.57 -8.61
CA SER A 183 -20.08 -12.40 -9.11
C SER A 183 -19.84 -13.89 -8.79
N TRP A 184 -20.90 -14.66 -8.89
CA TRP A 184 -20.81 -16.12 -8.74
C TRP A 184 -21.80 -16.84 -9.65
N LYS A 185 -21.45 -18.06 -10.02
CA LYS A 185 -22.25 -18.96 -10.85
C LYS A 185 -22.21 -20.36 -10.26
N VAL A 186 -23.38 -20.99 -10.20
CA VAL A 186 -23.51 -22.39 -9.76
C VAL A 186 -23.82 -23.28 -10.95
N ASP A 187 -23.09 -24.36 -11.09
CA ASP A 187 -23.29 -25.37 -12.13
C ASP A 187 -23.14 -26.77 -11.52
N GLY A 188 -24.25 -27.33 -11.07
CA GLY A 188 -24.31 -28.63 -10.41
C GLY A 188 -23.45 -28.67 -9.15
N ILE A 189 -22.40 -29.49 -9.18
CA ILE A 189 -21.46 -29.68 -8.05
C ILE A 189 -20.40 -28.59 -7.95
N ARG A 190 -20.41 -27.60 -8.81
CA ARG A 190 -19.42 -26.51 -8.85
C ARG A 190 -20.08 -25.17 -8.57
N ALA A 191 -19.45 -24.36 -7.75
CA ALA A 191 -19.77 -22.96 -7.57
C ALA A 191 -18.52 -22.13 -7.89
N SER A 192 -18.58 -21.35 -8.97
CA SER A 192 -17.46 -20.51 -9.45
C SER A 192 -17.70 -19.07 -9.05
N PHE A 193 -16.68 -18.42 -8.55
CA PHE A 193 -16.69 -17.06 -8.01
C PHE A 193 -15.64 -16.22 -8.72
N THR A 194 -15.94 -14.93 -8.87
CA THR A 194 -14.97 -13.91 -9.25
C THR A 194 -14.92 -12.83 -8.18
N ALA A 195 -13.74 -12.29 -7.95
CA ALA A 195 -13.54 -11.19 -7.03
C ALA A 195 -12.57 -10.16 -7.63
N PHE A 196 -12.75 -8.91 -7.25
CA PHE A 196 -11.95 -7.78 -7.68
C PHE A 196 -11.18 -7.17 -6.49
N ALA A 197 -10.15 -6.41 -6.80
CA ALA A 197 -9.30 -5.77 -5.81
C ALA A 197 -9.70 -4.31 -5.54
N LEU A 198 -8.90 -3.62 -4.74
CA LEU A 198 -9.17 -2.28 -4.24
C LEU A 198 -9.39 -1.24 -5.36
N PHE A 199 -8.56 -1.25 -6.41
CA PHE A 199 -8.68 -0.22 -7.46
C PHE A 199 -9.97 -0.36 -8.26
N GLU A 200 -10.47 -1.57 -8.49
CA GLU A 200 -11.78 -1.80 -9.09
C GLU A 200 -12.90 -1.31 -8.17
N ARG A 201 -12.78 -1.52 -6.85
CA ARG A 201 -13.72 -0.98 -5.86
C ARG A 201 -13.73 0.54 -5.87
N MET A 202 -12.57 1.17 -5.89
CA MET A 202 -12.42 2.62 -6.02
C MET A 202 -12.89 3.16 -7.36
N GLY A 203 -12.86 2.33 -8.41
CA GLY A 203 -13.41 2.63 -9.73
C GLY A 203 -14.93 2.70 -9.78
N LYS A 204 -15.65 2.15 -8.79
CA LYS A 204 -17.11 2.20 -8.70
C LYS A 204 -17.65 3.51 -8.11
N THR A 205 -16.78 4.37 -7.58
CA THR A 205 -17.15 5.64 -6.94
C THR A 205 -16.41 6.81 -7.57
N THR A 206 -17.03 7.99 -7.56
CA THR A 206 -16.53 9.18 -8.27
C THR A 206 -16.00 10.23 -7.29
N TYR A 207 -14.81 10.75 -7.57
CA TYR A 207 -14.24 11.91 -6.91
C TYR A 207 -14.48 13.18 -7.74
N GLU A 208 -15.06 14.19 -7.12
CA GLU A 208 -15.38 15.48 -7.77
C GLU A 208 -15.13 16.69 -6.86
N LYS A 209 -14.52 16.46 -5.69
CA LYS A 209 -14.37 17.48 -4.65
C LYS A 209 -13.02 18.21 -4.69
N SER A 210 -12.25 18.07 -5.77
CA SER A 210 -10.99 18.77 -5.93
C SER A 210 -11.23 20.27 -5.98
N VAL A 211 -10.51 21.01 -5.14
CA VAL A 211 -10.58 22.47 -5.06
C VAL A 211 -9.19 23.06 -5.01
N PHE A 212 -9.06 24.29 -5.48
CA PHE A 212 -7.80 25.03 -5.37
C PHE A 212 -7.36 25.19 -3.91
N GLY A 213 -6.06 25.02 -3.68
CA GLY A 213 -5.43 25.41 -2.42
C GLY A 213 -5.54 26.91 -2.15
N ASP A 214 -5.20 27.34 -0.94
CA ASP A 214 -5.10 28.75 -0.53
C ASP A 214 -6.36 29.62 -0.76
N GLY A 215 -7.56 29.02 -0.76
CA GLY A 215 -8.80 29.76 -0.98
C GLY A 215 -8.85 30.44 -2.35
N GLY A 216 -8.22 29.84 -3.37
CA GLY A 216 -8.22 30.33 -4.76
C GLY A 216 -7.15 31.38 -5.08
N LYS A 217 -6.14 31.55 -4.23
CA LYS A 217 -5.02 32.46 -4.49
C LYS A 217 -4.05 31.94 -5.55
N THR A 218 -3.94 30.62 -5.68
CA THR A 218 -3.16 29.97 -6.72
C THR A 218 -4.04 29.02 -7.51
N PRO A 219 -3.80 28.82 -8.81
CA PRO A 219 -4.57 27.88 -9.62
C PRO A 219 -4.11 26.42 -9.45
N TYR A 220 -3.49 26.07 -8.33
CA TYR A 220 -2.82 24.79 -8.14
C TYR A 220 -3.20 24.12 -6.83
N VAL A 221 -3.16 22.79 -6.83
CA VAL A 221 -3.27 21.92 -5.65
C VAL A 221 -1.97 21.17 -5.45
N GLN A 222 -1.66 20.84 -4.22
CA GLN A 222 -0.48 20.05 -3.90
C GLN A 222 -0.88 18.57 -3.89
N GLY A 223 -0.11 17.73 -4.62
CA GLY A 223 -0.49 16.34 -4.91
C GLY A 223 -0.73 15.49 -3.67
N ARG A 224 0.09 15.63 -2.62
CA ARG A 224 -0.10 14.86 -1.38
C ARG A 224 -1.40 15.24 -0.66
N GLU A 225 -1.65 16.52 -0.52
CA GLU A 225 -2.88 16.99 0.13
C GLU A 225 -4.13 16.55 -0.65
N GLU A 226 -4.02 16.51 -1.98
CA GLU A 226 -5.11 16.04 -2.82
C GLU A 226 -5.29 14.53 -2.73
N LEU A 227 -4.21 13.75 -2.66
CA LEU A 227 -4.27 12.31 -2.43
C LEU A 227 -4.99 11.99 -1.12
N GLU A 228 -4.66 12.68 -0.04
CA GLU A 228 -5.29 12.50 1.26
C GLU A 228 -6.80 12.77 1.21
N LYS A 229 -7.22 13.79 0.45
CA LYS A 229 -8.65 14.08 0.23
C LYS A 229 -9.36 13.01 -0.59
N VAL A 230 -8.73 12.56 -1.68
CA VAL A 230 -9.27 11.49 -2.53
C VAL A 230 -9.49 10.22 -1.70
N LEU A 231 -8.47 9.82 -0.91
CA LEU A 231 -8.55 8.60 -0.10
C LEU A 231 -9.55 8.71 1.05
N ALA A 232 -9.64 9.88 1.68
CA ALA A 232 -10.65 10.13 2.72
C ALA A 232 -12.08 10.08 2.14
N ASP A 233 -12.30 10.64 0.96
CA ASP A 233 -13.60 10.62 0.27
C ASP A 233 -13.99 9.21 -0.21
N ALA A 234 -13.00 8.42 -0.61
CA ALA A 234 -13.19 7.05 -1.06
C ALA A 234 -13.55 6.05 0.06
N GLY A 235 -13.43 6.44 1.32
CA GLY A 235 -13.74 5.58 2.47
C GLY A 235 -12.61 5.47 3.50
N GLY A 236 -11.54 6.27 3.38
CA GLY A 236 -10.47 6.36 4.37
C GLY A 236 -9.40 5.28 4.23
N TYR A 237 -9.01 4.96 3.02
CA TYR A 237 -7.95 3.98 2.76
C TYR A 237 -6.59 4.45 3.28
N SER A 238 -5.83 3.51 3.84
CA SER A 238 -4.44 3.73 4.23
C SER A 238 -3.52 3.83 3.01
N TYR A 239 -2.39 4.52 3.16
CA TYR A 239 -1.42 4.67 2.08
C TYR A 239 0.02 4.72 2.59
N ARG A 240 0.95 4.30 1.73
CA ARG A 240 2.40 4.35 1.96
C ARG A 240 3.09 4.95 0.73
N LEU A 241 3.83 6.01 0.92
CA LEU A 241 4.50 6.73 -0.18
C LEU A 241 5.99 6.39 -0.22
N GLY A 242 6.36 5.29 -0.85
CA GLY A 242 7.75 4.98 -1.19
C GLY A 242 8.31 5.92 -2.29
N LYS A 243 7.44 6.47 -3.13
CA LYS A 243 7.72 7.62 -3.99
C LYS A 243 6.79 8.77 -3.61
N SER A 244 7.35 9.93 -3.32
CA SER A 244 6.57 11.10 -2.92
C SER A 244 5.66 11.61 -4.06
N VAL A 245 4.45 12.06 -3.70
CA VAL A 245 3.43 12.61 -4.61
C VAL A 245 3.25 14.09 -4.28
N THR A 246 4.31 14.89 -4.43
CA THR A 246 4.34 16.28 -3.94
C THR A 246 4.27 17.34 -5.02
N ARG A 247 4.16 16.96 -6.29
CA ARG A 247 4.10 17.94 -7.39
C ARG A 247 2.84 18.76 -7.36
N TRP A 248 2.96 19.99 -7.81
CA TRP A 248 1.83 20.88 -8.00
C TRP A 248 1.07 20.53 -9.27
N MET A 249 -0.24 20.61 -9.22
CA MET A 249 -1.12 20.26 -10.33
C MET A 249 -2.38 21.12 -10.33
N LEU A 250 -3.14 21.06 -11.41
CA LEU A 250 -4.51 21.57 -11.43
C LEU A 250 -5.40 20.72 -10.52
N PRO A 251 -6.55 21.23 -10.07
CA PRO A 251 -7.58 20.39 -9.48
C PRO A 251 -7.88 19.21 -10.38
N LEU A 252 -8.12 18.07 -9.76
CA LEU A 252 -8.49 16.85 -10.47
C LEU A 252 -9.83 17.06 -11.19
N PRO A 253 -9.96 16.63 -12.45
CA PRO A 253 -11.26 16.57 -13.12
C PRO A 253 -12.16 15.57 -12.38
N VAL A 254 -13.45 15.57 -12.74
CA VAL A 254 -14.36 14.51 -12.30
C VAL A 254 -13.83 13.19 -12.85
N ALA A 255 -13.52 12.28 -11.95
CA ALA A 255 -12.92 10.98 -12.26
C ALA A 255 -13.33 9.96 -11.20
N THR A 256 -13.16 8.69 -11.47
CA THR A 256 -13.27 7.70 -10.39
C THR A 256 -12.17 7.92 -9.35
N HIS A 257 -12.38 7.48 -8.11
CA HIS A 257 -11.33 7.57 -7.08
C HIS A 257 -10.04 6.84 -7.51
N ALA A 258 -10.18 5.72 -8.22
CA ALA A 258 -9.03 4.98 -8.76
C ALA A 258 -8.26 5.81 -9.80
N GLU A 259 -8.96 6.40 -10.78
CA GLU A 259 -8.35 7.28 -11.80
C GLU A 259 -7.72 8.53 -11.16
N ALA A 260 -8.37 9.11 -10.15
CA ALA A 260 -7.82 10.23 -9.40
C ALA A 260 -6.47 9.89 -8.77
N VAL A 261 -6.37 8.74 -8.09
CA VAL A 261 -5.10 8.25 -7.50
C VAL A 261 -4.07 7.94 -8.60
N GLN A 262 -4.49 7.35 -9.72
CA GLN A 262 -3.62 7.10 -10.86
C GLN A 262 -3.02 8.39 -11.44
N LEU A 263 -3.83 9.42 -11.67
CA LEU A 263 -3.36 10.72 -12.17
C LEU A 263 -2.34 11.35 -11.23
N LEU A 264 -2.56 11.25 -9.91
CA LEU A 264 -1.63 11.71 -8.90
C LEU A 264 -0.30 10.95 -8.94
N ALA A 265 -0.34 9.63 -9.03
CA ALA A 265 0.86 8.80 -9.15
C ALA A 265 1.60 9.06 -10.46
N ASN A 266 0.90 9.07 -11.59
CA ASN A 266 1.46 9.36 -12.92
C ASN A 266 2.12 10.74 -12.99
N SER A 267 1.52 11.78 -12.40
CA SER A 267 2.09 13.13 -12.32
C SER A 267 3.48 13.14 -11.66
N ASN A 268 3.78 12.18 -10.83
CA ASN A 268 5.04 12.05 -10.11
C ASN A 268 5.95 10.96 -10.68
N LEU A 269 5.57 10.32 -11.78
CA LEU A 269 6.23 9.13 -12.33
C LEU A 269 6.41 8.05 -11.25
N ALA A 270 5.40 7.88 -10.42
CA ALA A 270 5.36 6.85 -9.39
C ALA A 270 4.63 5.62 -9.91
N ALA A 271 5.14 4.46 -9.63
CA ALA A 271 4.42 3.21 -9.78
C ALA A 271 3.37 3.10 -8.66
N LEU A 272 2.19 2.62 -9.01
CA LEU A 272 1.06 2.45 -8.11
C LEU A 272 0.80 0.96 -7.91
N SER A 273 0.60 0.54 -6.67
CA SER A 273 0.19 -0.82 -6.33
C SER A 273 -0.67 -0.84 -5.06
N GLU A 274 -1.30 -1.96 -4.82
CA GLU A 274 -1.94 -2.29 -3.56
C GLU A 274 -1.00 -3.17 -2.75
N ALA A 275 -0.95 -2.99 -1.45
CA ALA A 275 -0.24 -3.89 -0.54
C ALA A 275 -1.20 -4.93 0.05
N ARG A 276 -0.67 -6.00 0.60
CA ARG A 276 -1.44 -7.11 1.16
C ARG A 276 -2.33 -6.73 2.35
N ASP A 277 -2.03 -5.65 3.03
CA ASP A 277 -2.87 -5.08 4.09
C ASP A 277 -3.93 -4.08 3.56
N GLY A 278 -4.08 -3.99 2.23
CA GLY A 278 -5.03 -3.08 1.58
C GLY A 278 -4.58 -1.62 1.54
N ALA A 279 -3.32 -1.32 1.87
CA ALA A 279 -2.80 0.03 1.72
C ALA A 279 -2.44 0.33 0.25
N ILE A 280 -2.70 1.55 -0.18
CA ILE A 280 -2.24 2.05 -1.47
C ILE A 280 -0.77 2.41 -1.36
N VAL A 281 0.06 1.86 -2.25
CA VAL A 281 1.50 2.07 -2.22
C VAL A 281 1.96 2.76 -3.50
N THR A 282 2.79 3.79 -3.36
CA THR A 282 3.54 4.36 -4.47
C THR A 282 5.00 3.97 -4.35
N LYS A 283 5.57 3.44 -5.44
CA LYS A 283 6.99 3.08 -5.53
C LYS A 283 7.67 3.90 -6.62
N ALA A 284 8.97 4.06 -6.54
CA ALA A 284 9.71 4.62 -7.67
C ALA A 284 9.65 3.63 -8.85
N PRO A 285 9.52 4.11 -10.10
CA PRO A 285 9.56 3.22 -11.25
C PRO A 285 10.89 2.49 -11.30
N GLY A 286 10.85 1.22 -11.68
CA GLY A 286 11.95 0.25 -11.69
C GLY A 286 13.29 0.73 -12.20
N ALA A 287 14.03 -0.04 -12.91
CA ALA A 287 15.37 0.13 -13.43
C ALA A 287 16.11 1.48 -13.14
N GLY A 288 17.23 1.42 -12.47
CA GLY A 288 18.03 2.61 -12.12
C GLY A 288 17.75 3.18 -10.74
N ILE A 289 16.72 2.72 -10.05
CA ILE A 289 16.52 3.04 -8.65
C ILE A 289 16.90 1.80 -7.86
N THR A 290 17.99 1.91 -7.15
CA THR A 290 18.40 0.94 -6.14
C THR A 290 17.42 0.98 -4.98
N LEU A 291 16.18 0.67 -5.25
CA LEU A 291 15.27 0.30 -4.19
C LEU A 291 15.76 -1.03 -3.69
N ALA A 292 15.72 -1.17 -2.40
CA ALA A 292 16.06 -2.41 -1.76
C ALA A 292 15.33 -3.55 -2.46
N PRO A 293 16.02 -4.41 -3.18
CA PRO A 293 15.39 -5.53 -3.83
C PRO A 293 14.87 -6.46 -2.76
N LEU A 294 13.65 -6.87 -2.94
CA LEU A 294 13.11 -8.02 -2.27
C LEU A 294 13.74 -9.25 -2.93
N THR A 295 14.94 -9.59 -2.54
CA THR A 295 15.71 -10.64 -3.19
C THR A 295 15.88 -11.85 -2.32
N PHE A 296 15.05 -11.96 -1.30
CA PHE A 296 15.26 -13.01 -0.35
C PHE A 296 14.21 -14.08 -0.51
N SER A 297 14.68 -15.27 -0.75
CA SER A 297 14.01 -16.48 -0.40
C SER A 297 13.97 -16.71 1.12
N ALA A 298 14.66 -15.87 1.86
CA ALA A 298 14.57 -15.81 3.30
C ALA A 298 13.21 -15.21 3.71
N PRO A 299 12.75 -15.47 4.92
CA PRO A 299 11.47 -15.01 5.42
C PRO A 299 11.20 -13.53 5.18
N ALA A 300 9.95 -13.22 4.95
CA ALA A 300 9.44 -11.90 4.55
C ALA A 300 9.99 -10.73 5.36
N HIS A 301 10.27 -10.95 6.64
CA HIS A 301 10.82 -9.90 7.50
C HIS A 301 12.26 -9.47 7.13
N LEU A 302 13.08 -10.33 6.52
CA LEU A 302 14.37 -9.91 5.99
C LEU A 302 14.23 -9.04 4.76
N SER A 303 13.25 -9.33 3.93
CA SER A 303 12.93 -8.48 2.78
C SER A 303 12.35 -7.13 3.22
N GLU A 304 11.56 -7.12 4.27
CA GLU A 304 11.02 -5.88 4.84
C GLU A 304 12.12 -4.98 5.40
N GLN A 305 13.15 -5.55 6.00
CA GLN A 305 14.30 -4.77 6.43
C GLN A 305 15.06 -4.13 5.29
N ALA A 306 15.17 -4.83 4.20
CA ALA A 306 15.76 -4.26 3.01
C ALA A 306 14.92 -3.07 2.49
N ALA A 307 13.63 -3.03 2.77
CA ALA A 307 12.74 -1.92 2.45
C ALA A 307 12.89 -0.71 3.41
N PHE A 308 13.57 -0.84 4.54
CA PHE A 308 14.05 0.27 5.34
C PHE A 308 15.22 0.98 4.68
N SER A 309 15.05 1.28 3.43
CA SER A 309 15.89 2.25 2.75
C SER A 309 15.51 3.66 3.24
N SER A 310 16.32 4.62 2.87
CA SER A 310 16.15 6.04 3.15
C SER A 310 14.72 6.59 3.03
N ASP A 311 13.83 5.91 2.34
CA ASP A 311 12.45 6.39 2.14
C ASP A 311 11.55 6.23 3.37
N ALA A 312 11.81 5.23 4.21
CA ALA A 312 11.12 5.10 5.50
C ALA A 312 11.63 6.13 6.51
N LEU A 313 12.85 6.62 6.31
CA LEU A 313 13.53 7.61 7.15
C LEU A 313 13.41 9.04 6.63
N THR A 314 12.52 9.34 5.71
CA THR A 314 12.30 10.69 5.15
C THR A 314 11.72 11.69 6.13
N GLY A 315 11.78 11.42 7.42
CA GLY A 315 11.67 12.44 8.43
C GLY A 315 12.84 13.42 8.35
N ALA A 316 12.62 14.66 8.78
CA ALA A 316 13.70 15.59 8.97
C ALA A 316 14.82 14.95 9.81
N PRO A 317 16.11 15.29 9.57
CA PRO A 317 17.20 14.85 10.41
C PRO A 317 16.84 15.13 11.89
N GLY A 318 16.78 14.09 12.72
CA GLY A 318 16.28 14.19 14.09
C GLY A 318 14.80 13.83 14.26
N ALA A 319 14.06 13.54 13.20
CA ALA A 319 12.78 12.89 13.35
C ALA A 319 12.95 11.50 13.94
N GLU A 320 12.13 11.25 14.89
CA GLU A 320 12.04 10.11 15.77
C GLU A 320 12.42 8.77 15.13
N TYR A 321 13.66 8.37 15.33
CA TYR A 321 14.08 6.99 15.08
C TYR A 321 13.41 6.01 16.05
N ALA A 322 12.69 6.49 17.04
CA ALA A 322 11.97 5.69 18.03
C ALA A 322 10.86 4.82 17.41
N THR A 323 10.16 5.31 16.40
CA THR A 323 9.18 4.53 15.62
C THR A 323 9.86 3.44 14.79
N PHE A 324 11.04 3.70 14.35
CA PHE A 324 11.86 2.81 13.55
C PHE A 324 12.44 1.66 14.37
N GLU A 325 12.80 1.93 15.62
CA GLU A 325 13.23 0.91 16.57
C GLU A 325 12.11 -0.07 16.97
N GLN A 326 10.88 0.28 16.75
CA GLN A 326 9.71 -0.55 17.07
C GLN A 326 9.38 -1.56 15.99
N ASP A 327 9.82 -1.31 14.74
CA ASP A 327 9.57 -2.21 13.64
C ASP A 327 10.61 -3.34 13.63
N PHE A 328 11.33 -3.53 12.55
CA PHE A 328 12.23 -4.68 12.40
C PHE A 328 13.70 -4.35 12.60
N MET A 329 14.07 -3.07 12.48
CA MET A 329 15.45 -2.65 12.66
C MET A 329 15.67 -2.04 14.04
N ARG A 330 16.59 -2.63 14.78
CA ARG A 330 17.11 -2.03 15.99
C ARG A 330 18.54 -1.63 15.76
N LEU A 331 18.82 -0.39 16.03
CA LEU A 331 20.17 0.00 16.33
C LEU A 331 20.59 -0.77 17.58
N ASP A 332 21.84 -1.10 17.68
CA ASP A 332 22.40 -1.88 18.77
C ASP A 332 22.07 -1.25 20.13
N GLY A 333 20.91 -1.41 20.55
CA GLY A 333 20.30 -1.20 21.85
C GLY A 333 20.72 -0.04 22.77
N THR A 334 21.86 0.55 22.56
CA THR A 334 22.45 1.60 23.42
C THR A 334 22.69 2.90 22.67
N GLN A 335 22.38 2.94 21.40
CA GLN A 335 22.93 3.91 20.48
C GLN A 335 21.85 4.79 19.88
N ARG A 336 22.05 6.05 19.94
CA ARG A 336 21.16 7.05 19.45
C ARG A 336 21.72 7.67 18.17
N MET A 337 20.95 7.63 17.09
CA MET A 337 21.28 8.37 15.89
C MET A 337 21.01 9.85 16.14
N VAL A 338 22.04 10.64 16.18
CA VAL A 338 21.93 12.09 16.35
C VAL A 338 22.27 12.76 15.02
N PRO A 339 21.30 13.40 14.35
CA PRO A 339 21.63 14.25 13.22
C PRO A 339 22.46 15.42 13.70
N ASP A 340 23.57 15.62 13.06
CA ASP A 340 24.37 16.83 13.24
C ASP A 340 23.82 17.93 12.32
N SER A 341 23.78 19.16 12.78
CA SER A 341 23.40 20.33 11.98
C SER A 341 24.36 20.61 10.79
N GLY A 342 25.33 19.74 10.57
CA GLY A 342 26.39 19.87 9.58
C GLY A 342 26.12 19.29 8.20
N GLY A 343 24.88 19.09 7.77
CA GLY A 343 24.55 18.72 6.40
C GLY A 343 24.53 17.23 6.10
N TYR A 344 23.91 16.45 6.96
CA TYR A 344 23.58 15.04 6.69
C TYR A 344 22.41 14.92 5.73
N LEU A 345 22.39 13.83 4.97
CA LEU A 345 21.31 13.56 4.04
C LEU A 345 20.06 13.10 4.79
N PRO A 346 18.87 13.46 4.31
CA PRO A 346 17.64 12.89 4.84
C PRO A 346 17.68 11.35 4.81
N GLY A 347 17.34 10.71 5.92
CA GLY A 347 17.39 9.27 6.05
C GLY A 347 18.78 8.67 6.29
N GLU A 348 19.81 9.48 6.46
CA GLU A 348 21.14 9.03 6.81
C GLU A 348 21.23 8.72 8.30
N TRP A 349 21.78 7.57 8.63
CA TRP A 349 22.10 7.18 9.98
C TRP A 349 23.47 7.67 10.36
N VAL A 350 23.54 8.49 11.39
CA VAL A 350 24.78 9.12 11.85
C VAL A 350 25.01 8.72 13.29
N TRP A 351 26.16 8.10 13.54
CA TRP A 351 26.57 7.71 14.87
C TRP A 351 26.81 8.94 15.78
N GLU A 352 26.39 8.86 17.06
CA GLU A 352 26.47 10.02 17.94
C GLU A 352 27.88 10.41 18.38
N ASP A 353 28.80 9.43 18.46
CA ASP A 353 30.18 9.69 18.86
C ASP A 353 31.05 10.06 17.64
N VAL A 354 31.97 10.97 17.86
CA VAL A 354 32.98 11.39 16.87
C VAL A 354 34.25 10.54 17.09
N ALA A 355 34.76 9.96 15.99
CA ALA A 355 36.06 9.28 16.04
C ALA A 355 37.17 10.27 16.40
N ASP A 356 38.17 9.82 17.13
CA ASP A 356 39.33 10.61 17.52
C ASP A 356 40.28 10.92 16.34
N ALA A 357 41.41 11.57 16.61
CA ALA A 357 42.41 11.88 15.60
C ALA A 357 43.07 10.65 14.94
N SER A 358 42.89 9.45 15.48
CA SER A 358 43.34 8.16 14.92
C SER A 358 42.23 7.46 14.12
N GLY A 359 41.02 8.01 14.11
CA GLY A 359 39.84 7.39 13.52
C GLY A 359 39.14 6.38 14.42
N ALA A 360 39.58 6.21 15.65
CA ALA A 360 38.98 5.29 16.62
C ALA A 360 37.84 5.98 17.40
N PHE A 361 36.84 5.20 17.79
CA PHE A 361 35.81 5.66 18.71
C PHE A 361 36.29 5.60 20.19
N PRO A 362 35.68 6.38 21.11
CA PRO A 362 36.01 6.31 22.53
C PRO A 362 36.01 4.88 23.07
N GLU A 363 36.84 4.61 24.05
CA GLU A 363 36.98 3.29 24.62
C GLU A 363 35.64 2.71 25.11
N GLY A 364 35.32 1.50 24.67
CA GLY A 364 34.07 0.82 24.97
C GLY A 364 32.89 1.23 24.12
N LYS A 365 33.07 2.14 23.12
CA LYS A 365 32.06 2.56 22.16
C LYS A 365 32.47 2.18 20.74
N THR A 366 31.61 1.52 20.07
CA THR A 366 31.79 1.10 18.68
C THR A 366 30.56 1.48 17.90
N ALA A 367 30.73 2.21 16.80
CA ALA A 367 29.59 2.49 15.91
C ALA A 367 29.04 1.17 15.37
N ALA A 368 27.82 0.85 15.72
CA ALA A 368 27.18 -0.39 15.37
C ALA A 368 25.75 -0.17 14.87
N PHE A 369 25.42 -0.81 13.77
CA PHE A 369 24.10 -0.81 13.17
C PHE A 369 23.63 -2.26 13.07
N GLY A 370 22.47 -2.56 13.64
CA GLY A 370 22.03 -3.94 13.76
C GLY A 370 20.59 -4.16 13.39
N TYR A 371 20.31 -5.39 13.04
CA TYR A 371 18.99 -5.96 12.96
C TYR A 371 18.88 -7.08 13.99
N ILE A 372 17.81 -7.06 14.74
CA ILE A 372 17.45 -8.14 15.65
C ILE A 372 16.04 -8.59 15.28
N GLY A 373 15.94 -9.79 14.70
CA GLY A 373 14.66 -10.42 14.38
C GLY A 373 13.91 -10.73 15.67
N ARG A 374 12.74 -10.12 15.84
CA ARG A 374 11.84 -10.37 16.97
C ARG A 374 10.39 -10.27 16.50
N ASP A 375 9.59 -11.20 16.98
CA ASP A 375 8.15 -11.19 16.73
C ASP A 375 7.44 -10.07 17.53
N ALA A 376 6.14 -9.93 17.29
CA ALA A 376 5.28 -8.95 17.98
C ALA A 376 5.28 -9.13 19.53
N ASN A 377 5.69 -10.27 20.05
CA ASN A 377 5.82 -10.57 21.49
C ASN A 377 7.23 -10.30 22.01
N ASN A 378 8.13 -9.73 21.18
CA ASN A 378 9.52 -9.48 21.49
C ASN A 378 10.35 -10.76 21.70
N ILE A 379 9.93 -11.88 21.12
CA ILE A 379 10.64 -13.17 21.12
C ILE A 379 11.53 -13.21 19.88
N GLU A 380 12.77 -13.70 20.01
CA GLU A 380 13.67 -13.85 18.87
C GLU A 380 13.08 -14.81 17.85
N GLU A 381 13.06 -14.38 16.58
CA GLU A 381 12.52 -15.16 15.48
C GLU A 381 13.40 -16.34 15.11
N THR A 382 12.88 -17.21 14.27
CA THR A 382 13.62 -18.35 13.73
C THR A 382 14.79 -17.88 12.86
N ASP A 383 15.83 -18.67 12.81
CA ASP A 383 17.00 -18.41 11.99
C ASP A 383 16.65 -18.38 10.51
N ASN A 384 17.23 -17.42 9.82
CA ASN A 384 17.12 -17.21 8.38
C ASN A 384 18.50 -17.28 7.75
N CYS A 385 18.60 -17.53 6.47
CA CYS A 385 19.88 -17.61 5.78
C CYS A 385 20.17 -16.33 4.99
N ALA A 386 21.34 -15.73 5.24
CA ALA A 386 21.88 -14.67 4.41
C ALA A 386 23.28 -15.03 3.94
N GLY A 387 23.59 -14.71 2.70
CA GLY A 387 24.89 -14.96 2.06
C GLY A 387 25.71 -13.70 1.77
N GLY A 388 25.27 -12.56 2.28
CA GLY A 388 25.99 -11.31 2.10
C GLY A 388 25.23 -10.11 2.68
N VAL A 389 25.85 -8.94 2.58
CA VAL A 389 25.23 -7.65 2.94
C VAL A 389 25.65 -6.59 1.96
N THR A 390 24.69 -5.83 1.46
CA THR A 390 24.95 -4.64 0.64
C THR A 390 24.82 -3.40 1.50
N VAL A 391 25.85 -2.57 1.51
CA VAL A 391 25.95 -1.38 2.36
C VAL A 391 26.15 -0.15 1.50
N THR A 392 25.42 0.93 1.80
CA THR A 392 25.67 2.26 1.22
C THR A 392 26.09 3.19 2.35
N PHE A 393 27.33 3.61 2.32
CA PHE A 393 27.90 4.55 3.28
C PHE A 393 27.47 5.99 2.93
N GLY A 394 27.37 6.83 3.96
CA GLY A 394 27.10 8.25 3.78
C GLY A 394 28.24 8.99 3.05
N PRO A 395 28.00 10.23 2.59
CA PRO A 395 29.02 11.03 1.92
C PRO A 395 30.25 11.27 2.78
N GLY A 396 31.42 11.31 2.15
CA GLY A 396 32.70 11.55 2.82
C GLY A 396 33.63 10.36 2.73
N PRO A 397 34.74 10.36 3.49
CA PRO A 397 35.68 9.25 3.48
C PRO A 397 35.04 7.95 3.96
N LEU A 398 35.32 6.86 3.26
CA LEU A 398 34.90 5.52 3.64
C LEU A 398 35.51 5.11 4.99
N PRO A 399 34.85 4.22 5.76
CA PRO A 399 35.48 3.60 6.91
C PRO A 399 36.65 2.73 6.48
N GLU A 400 37.70 2.68 7.28
CA GLU A 400 38.88 1.85 7.00
C GLU A 400 38.54 0.37 7.05
N LYS A 401 37.66 -0.02 8.01
CA LYS A 401 37.21 -1.39 8.20
C LYS A 401 35.80 -1.45 8.74
N ILE A 402 35.08 -2.45 8.29
CA ILE A 402 33.81 -2.85 8.90
C ILE A 402 33.87 -4.32 9.31
N TYR A 403 33.04 -4.68 10.28
CA TYR A 403 32.89 -6.03 10.78
C TYR A 403 31.42 -6.42 10.73
N VAL A 404 31.14 -7.59 10.16
CA VAL A 404 29.78 -8.15 10.09
C VAL A 404 29.68 -9.32 11.08
N TYR A 405 28.69 -9.27 11.93
CA TYR A 405 28.38 -10.32 12.90
C TYR A 405 27.00 -10.90 12.59
N SER A 406 26.81 -12.15 12.91
CA SER A 406 25.52 -12.81 12.89
C SER A 406 25.26 -13.51 14.22
N ARG A 407 23.99 -13.81 14.51
CA ARG A 407 23.59 -14.50 15.74
C ARG A 407 22.34 -15.33 15.51
N ARG A 408 22.37 -16.58 15.97
CA ARG A 408 21.17 -17.42 16.05
C ARG A 408 20.33 -17.05 17.28
N ALA A 409 19.06 -17.41 17.22
CA ALA A 409 18.16 -17.24 18.34
C ALA A 409 18.72 -17.90 19.61
N GLY A 410 18.82 -17.12 20.69
CA GLY A 410 19.36 -17.58 21.98
C GLY A 410 20.86 -17.82 22.04
N GLU A 411 21.64 -17.61 20.99
CA GLU A 411 23.08 -17.79 20.96
C GLU A 411 23.84 -16.45 21.12
N ALA A 412 25.14 -16.52 21.32
CA ALA A 412 26.04 -15.37 21.33
C ALA A 412 26.36 -14.93 19.88
N TRP A 413 26.80 -13.68 19.72
CA TRP A 413 27.29 -13.18 18.44
C TRP A 413 28.47 -14.00 17.93
N THR A 414 28.48 -14.29 16.63
CA THR A 414 29.60 -15.02 15.99
C THR A 414 30.89 -14.20 15.98
N GLN A 415 32.00 -14.85 15.62
CA GLN A 415 33.21 -14.10 15.29
C GLN A 415 32.94 -13.23 14.05
N PRO A 416 33.43 -11.98 14.06
CA PRO A 416 33.18 -11.06 12.98
C PRO A 416 33.88 -11.47 11.69
N GLN A 417 33.23 -11.15 10.58
CA GLN A 417 33.87 -11.12 9.27
C GLN A 417 34.34 -9.69 8.99
N GLU A 418 35.62 -9.54 8.66
CA GLU A 418 36.26 -8.25 8.42
C GLU A 418 36.27 -7.90 6.95
N TYR A 419 35.86 -6.67 6.60
CA TYR A 419 35.89 -6.14 5.24
C TYR A 419 36.50 -4.75 5.20
N THR A 420 37.16 -4.43 4.08
CA THR A 420 37.73 -3.12 3.80
C THR A 420 36.91 -2.49 2.65
N PRO A 421 36.03 -1.53 2.94
CA PRO A 421 35.22 -0.89 1.90
C PRO A 421 36.07 -0.17 0.87
N SER A 422 35.70 -0.34 -0.40
CA SER A 422 36.37 0.28 -1.56
C SER A 422 35.45 1.26 -2.32
N ALA A 423 34.15 1.14 -2.13
CA ALA A 423 33.14 1.98 -2.76
C ALA A 423 32.07 2.41 -1.76
N HIS A 424 31.38 3.52 -2.06
CA HIS A 424 30.28 4.01 -1.20
C HIS A 424 29.10 3.05 -1.16
N THR A 425 28.83 2.33 -2.24
CA THR A 425 27.88 1.21 -2.26
C THR A 425 28.64 -0.04 -2.61
N GLU A 426 28.63 -1.03 -1.73
CA GLU A 426 29.40 -2.25 -1.90
C GLU A 426 28.67 -3.44 -1.29
N THR A 427 28.79 -4.61 -1.94
CA THR A 427 28.27 -5.87 -1.43
C THR A 427 29.40 -6.70 -0.85
N PHE A 428 29.25 -7.09 0.39
CA PHE A 428 30.16 -7.98 1.11
C PHE A 428 29.55 -9.37 1.18
N GLU A 429 30.17 -10.32 0.50
CA GLU A 429 29.71 -11.70 0.49
C GLU A 429 30.32 -12.50 1.64
N PHE A 430 29.55 -13.39 2.24
CA PHE A 430 29.98 -14.36 3.21
C PHE A 430 29.27 -15.70 3.01
N PRO A 431 29.84 -16.82 3.52
CA PRO A 431 29.13 -18.10 3.47
C PRO A 431 27.75 -17.97 4.08
N ALA A 432 26.73 -18.52 3.43
CA ALA A 432 25.37 -18.49 3.90
C ALA A 432 25.28 -19.05 5.32
N VAL A 433 24.80 -18.25 6.25
CA VAL A 433 24.68 -18.60 7.66
C VAL A 433 23.25 -18.42 8.13
N PRO A 434 22.66 -19.43 8.78
CA PRO A 434 21.39 -19.27 9.46
C PRO A 434 21.57 -18.37 10.69
N ALA A 435 20.81 -17.29 10.78
CA ALA A 435 20.81 -16.37 11.90
C ALA A 435 19.51 -15.59 11.96
N CYS A 436 19.12 -15.14 13.15
CA CYS A 436 17.98 -14.24 13.34
C CYS A 436 18.40 -12.78 13.52
N SER A 437 19.69 -12.54 13.72
CA SER A 437 20.18 -11.18 13.97
C SER A 437 21.53 -10.95 13.30
N TRP A 438 21.74 -9.74 12.80
CA TRP A 438 22.99 -9.30 12.17
C TRP A 438 23.39 -7.92 12.68
N GLN A 439 24.67 -7.64 12.67
CA GLN A 439 25.22 -6.36 13.09
C GLN A 439 26.42 -5.99 12.21
N ILE A 440 26.49 -4.73 11.82
CA ILE A 440 27.66 -4.12 11.18
C ILE A 440 28.30 -3.18 12.19
N THR A 441 29.59 -3.33 12.45
CA THR A 441 30.34 -2.39 13.26
C THR A 441 31.44 -1.72 12.44
N PHE A 442 31.73 -0.48 12.77
CA PHE A 442 32.79 0.30 12.15
C PHE A 442 34.05 0.19 13.00
N GLY A 443 35.09 -0.40 12.45
CA GLY A 443 36.36 -0.55 13.16
C GLY A 443 37.11 0.77 13.29
N LYS A 444 37.20 1.50 12.16
CA LYS A 444 37.78 2.85 12.12
C LYS A 444 37.07 3.70 11.09
N CYS A 445 36.85 4.94 11.43
CA CYS A 445 36.37 5.99 10.52
C CYS A 445 37.48 6.99 10.20
N ALA A 446 37.21 7.94 9.33
CA ALA A 446 38.12 9.06 9.13
C ALA A 446 38.28 9.88 10.43
N PRO A 447 39.49 10.41 10.70
CA PRO A 447 39.75 11.21 11.90
C PRO A 447 38.74 12.35 12.09
N ASN A 448 38.28 12.51 13.33
CA ASN A 448 37.33 13.55 13.74
C ASN A 448 36.01 13.52 12.94
N ARG A 449 35.57 12.34 12.51
CA ARG A 449 34.32 12.12 11.79
C ARG A 449 33.43 11.15 12.52
N ARG A 450 32.15 11.20 12.20
CA ARG A 450 31.14 10.25 12.66
C ARG A 450 31.01 9.12 11.66
N ALA A 451 30.67 7.92 12.12
CA ALA A 451 30.24 6.85 11.22
C ALA A 451 28.89 7.21 10.59
N ARG A 452 28.77 6.95 9.31
CA ARG A 452 27.62 7.36 8.48
C ARG A 452 27.16 6.21 7.59
N LEU A 453 25.90 5.91 7.64
CA LEU A 453 25.27 4.83 6.89
C LEU A 453 23.99 5.34 6.24
N LEU A 454 23.85 5.19 4.94
CA LEU A 454 22.61 5.49 4.23
C LEU A 454 21.66 4.29 4.21
N THR A 455 22.17 3.15 3.79
CA THR A 455 21.40 1.92 3.77
C THR A 455 22.29 0.71 4.07
N TRP A 456 21.71 -0.33 4.61
CA TRP A 456 22.28 -1.67 4.58
C TRP A 456 21.20 -2.70 4.34
N ARG A 457 21.57 -3.79 3.72
CA ARG A 457 20.65 -4.81 3.29
C ARG A 457 21.30 -6.17 3.34
N LEU A 458 20.62 -7.12 3.97
CA LEU A 458 21.04 -8.52 3.93
C LEU A 458 20.67 -9.13 2.59
N ASN A 459 21.59 -9.88 2.01
CA ASN A 459 21.35 -10.63 0.79
C ASN A 459 21.01 -12.07 1.19
N GLY A 460 19.74 -12.45 1.04
CA GLY A 460 19.27 -13.81 1.32
C GLY A 460 19.89 -14.81 0.36
N VAL A 461 19.89 -16.06 0.75
CA VAL A 461 20.19 -17.18 -0.13
C VAL A 461 18.91 -17.49 -0.89
N ASP A 462 18.97 -17.42 -2.19
CA ASP A 462 17.84 -17.76 -3.04
C ASP A 462 17.49 -19.24 -2.86
N MET A 463 16.38 -19.49 -2.17
CA MET A 463 15.71 -20.80 -2.17
C MET A 463 14.63 -20.83 -3.26
N GLY A 464 14.62 -19.85 -4.08
CA GLY A 464 13.90 -19.42 -5.24
C GLY A 464 12.69 -20.20 -5.69
N ALA A 465 11.72 -19.48 -6.21
CA ALA A 465 10.76 -20.06 -7.13
C ALA A 465 11.52 -20.67 -8.31
N GLU A 466 11.67 -21.99 -8.32
CA GLU A 466 12.29 -22.68 -9.44
C GLU A 466 11.48 -22.37 -10.70
N ALA A 467 12.13 -21.75 -11.68
CA ALA A 467 11.55 -21.57 -13.01
C ALA A 467 11.44 -22.94 -13.72
N TYR A 468 10.30 -23.19 -14.35
CA TYR A 468 10.09 -24.39 -15.16
C TYR A 468 10.24 -24.05 -16.64
N GLY A 469 11.13 -24.72 -17.30
CA GLY A 469 11.38 -24.55 -18.71
C GLY A 469 12.17 -23.28 -19.04
N ASP A 470 12.40 -23.08 -20.34
CA ASP A 470 13.18 -21.95 -20.83
C ASP A 470 12.36 -20.65 -20.68
N PRO A 471 12.97 -19.58 -20.14
CA PRO A 471 12.34 -18.26 -20.10
C PRO A 471 11.94 -17.78 -21.49
N LYS A 472 10.74 -17.20 -21.59
CA LYS A 472 10.31 -16.55 -22.84
C LYS A 472 10.73 -15.09 -22.79
N TYR A 473 11.52 -14.68 -23.78
CA TYR A 473 12.01 -13.32 -23.89
C TYR A 473 11.26 -12.54 -24.96
N GLU A 474 10.85 -11.33 -24.62
CA GLU A 474 10.34 -10.35 -25.56
C GLU A 474 11.23 -9.10 -25.50
N MET A 475 11.63 -8.60 -26.67
CA MET A 475 12.37 -7.35 -26.73
C MET A 475 11.44 -6.22 -27.16
N LYS A 476 11.22 -5.27 -26.26
CA LYS A 476 10.43 -4.06 -26.57
C LYS A 476 11.22 -3.12 -27.48
N PRO A 477 10.55 -2.33 -28.33
CA PRO A 477 11.22 -1.39 -29.22
C PRO A 477 11.96 -0.30 -28.45
N LEU A 478 13.01 0.27 -29.08
CA LEU A 478 13.67 1.47 -28.59
C LEU A 478 12.70 2.67 -28.67
N LEU A 479 12.80 3.59 -27.74
CA LEU A 479 12.16 4.88 -27.89
C LEU A 479 13.03 5.81 -28.73
N LYS A 480 12.46 6.34 -29.81
CA LYS A 480 13.07 7.36 -30.67
C LYS A 480 13.02 8.72 -29.98
N ASP A 481 11.85 9.09 -29.51
CA ASP A 481 11.59 10.33 -28.80
C ASP A 481 10.51 10.15 -27.74
N ILE A 482 10.52 11.05 -26.77
CA ILE A 482 9.56 11.09 -25.69
C ILE A 482 9.00 12.51 -25.67
N THR A 483 7.69 12.64 -25.79
CA THR A 483 7.00 13.91 -25.75
C THR A 483 6.03 13.93 -24.57
N ALA A 484 6.15 14.92 -23.69
CA ALA A 484 5.21 15.15 -22.61
C ALA A 484 4.24 16.27 -22.98
N TYR A 485 2.95 16.01 -22.81
CA TYR A 485 1.86 16.98 -22.97
C TYR A 485 1.23 17.25 -21.61
N VAL A 486 1.33 18.51 -21.17
CA VAL A 486 0.83 18.94 -19.85
C VAL A 486 0.10 20.27 -19.95
N PRO A 487 -0.83 20.59 -19.05
CA PRO A 487 -1.49 21.89 -19.02
C PRO A 487 -0.53 23.00 -18.62
N LEU A 488 -0.65 24.12 -19.32
CA LEU A 488 0.05 25.36 -19.03
C LEU A 488 -0.97 26.47 -18.72
N VAL A 489 -0.94 26.98 -17.49
CA VAL A 489 -1.69 28.18 -17.12
C VAL A 489 -0.81 29.40 -17.43
N SER A 490 -1.05 30.05 -18.55
CA SER A 490 -0.27 31.22 -18.99
C SER A 490 -0.77 32.54 -18.44
N TYR A 491 -2.02 32.60 -18.01
CA TYR A 491 -2.65 33.71 -17.35
C TYR A 491 -3.56 33.23 -16.24
N PHE A 492 -3.55 33.94 -15.12
CA PHE A 492 -4.44 33.69 -14.01
C PHE A 492 -4.75 34.99 -13.28
N SER A 493 -6.03 35.33 -13.17
CA SER A 493 -6.46 36.54 -12.44
C SER A 493 -6.69 36.20 -10.96
N THR A 494 -6.01 36.91 -10.09
CA THR A 494 -6.29 36.88 -8.64
C THR A 494 -7.23 38.01 -8.20
N ALA A 495 -7.63 38.89 -9.13
CA ALA A 495 -8.41 40.06 -8.80
C ALA A 495 -9.89 39.77 -8.61
N ALA A 496 -10.49 40.42 -7.63
CA ALA A 496 -11.91 40.32 -7.30
C ALA A 496 -12.81 41.18 -8.19
N SER A 497 -12.29 41.85 -9.23
CA SER A 497 -13.10 42.71 -10.08
C SER A 497 -13.92 41.90 -11.08
N ASP A 498 -15.18 42.24 -11.25
CA ASP A 498 -16.08 41.56 -12.18
C ASP A 498 -15.61 41.60 -13.65
N ALA A 499 -14.85 42.63 -14.04
CA ALA A 499 -14.29 42.73 -15.36
C ALA A 499 -13.26 41.64 -15.74
N GLN A 500 -12.74 40.92 -14.75
CA GLN A 500 -11.77 39.82 -14.93
C GLN A 500 -12.34 38.45 -14.69
N ARG A 501 -13.66 38.34 -14.50
CA ARG A 501 -14.39 37.10 -14.38
C ARG A 501 -15.02 36.72 -15.71
N ARG A 502 -15.18 35.43 -15.90
CA ARG A 502 -15.92 34.85 -17.04
C ARG A 502 -17.04 33.98 -16.54
N GLU A 503 -18.15 34.00 -17.26
CA GLU A 503 -19.21 33.01 -17.06
C GLU A 503 -18.74 31.65 -17.57
N ILE A 504 -18.92 30.63 -16.73
CA ILE A 504 -18.54 29.25 -17.04
C ILE A 504 -19.77 28.35 -17.15
N TYR A 505 -20.91 28.80 -16.62
CA TYR A 505 -22.17 28.09 -16.74
C TYR A 505 -23.33 29.06 -16.54
N SER A 506 -24.42 28.87 -17.29
CA SER A 506 -25.71 29.51 -17.02
C SER A 506 -26.87 28.50 -17.26
N GLY A 507 -27.94 28.64 -16.47
CA GLY A 507 -29.06 27.73 -16.52
C GLY A 507 -30.25 28.17 -15.68
N LYS A 508 -31.21 27.26 -15.51
CA LYS A 508 -32.39 27.41 -14.67
C LYS A 508 -32.55 26.21 -13.76
N LEU A 509 -32.94 26.45 -12.52
CA LEU A 509 -33.25 25.42 -11.52
C LEU A 509 -34.48 25.80 -10.70
N PRO A 510 -35.28 24.82 -10.24
CA PRO A 510 -36.41 25.10 -9.36
C PRO A 510 -35.94 25.53 -7.98
N SER A 511 -36.70 26.44 -7.35
CA SER A 511 -36.47 26.89 -5.97
C SER A 511 -37.11 25.97 -4.92
N ASP A 512 -36.98 24.66 -5.09
CA ASP A 512 -37.60 23.59 -4.31
C ASP A 512 -36.80 23.14 -3.07
N GLY A 513 -35.64 23.76 -2.83
CA GLY A 513 -34.76 23.42 -1.73
C GLY A 513 -33.90 22.17 -1.93
N GLN A 514 -33.86 21.61 -3.14
CA GLN A 514 -33.02 20.46 -3.47
C GLN A 514 -31.64 20.89 -3.98
N TRP A 515 -30.62 20.09 -3.64
CA TRP A 515 -29.29 20.27 -4.22
C TRP A 515 -29.24 19.73 -5.64
N ASN A 516 -28.78 20.56 -6.58
CA ASN A 516 -28.57 20.22 -7.97
C ASN A 516 -27.09 20.23 -8.31
N ARG A 517 -26.58 19.14 -8.89
CA ARG A 517 -25.21 18.98 -9.34
C ARG A 517 -25.06 19.57 -10.74
N ILE A 518 -24.06 20.41 -10.92
CA ILE A 518 -23.77 21.12 -12.16
C ILE A 518 -22.33 20.90 -12.53
N GLU A 519 -22.08 20.31 -13.67
CA GLU A 519 -20.74 20.22 -14.26
C GLU A 519 -20.44 21.48 -15.08
N HIS A 520 -19.21 21.94 -15.04
CA HIS A 520 -18.74 23.12 -15.75
C HIS A 520 -17.24 23.01 -16.03
N ASP A 521 -16.69 23.92 -16.83
CA ASP A 521 -15.26 24.08 -17.02
C ASP A 521 -14.55 24.36 -15.71
N LEU A 522 -13.21 24.16 -15.70
CA LEU A 522 -12.37 24.47 -14.54
C LEU A 522 -12.72 25.85 -13.93
N ALA A 523 -13.13 25.85 -12.69
CA ALA A 523 -13.55 27.03 -11.97
C ALA A 523 -12.50 27.49 -10.94
N ILE A 524 -12.10 28.73 -11.02
CA ILE A 524 -11.17 29.36 -10.07
C ILE A 524 -11.95 30.41 -9.28
N SER A 525 -12.03 30.22 -7.95
CA SER A 525 -12.84 31.09 -7.07
C SER A 525 -14.25 31.31 -7.62
N PRO A 526 -15.02 30.24 -7.84
CA PRO A 526 -16.34 30.33 -8.45
C PRO A 526 -17.32 31.14 -7.59
N GLN A 527 -18.25 31.81 -8.26
CA GLN A 527 -19.32 32.59 -7.67
C GLN A 527 -20.65 32.26 -8.34
N LEU A 528 -21.64 31.96 -7.51
CA LEU A 528 -23.01 31.86 -7.96
C LEU A 528 -23.63 33.26 -8.08
N ARG A 529 -24.34 33.53 -9.19
CA ARG A 529 -25.08 34.78 -9.41
C ARG A 529 -26.50 34.48 -9.86
N THR A 530 -27.44 35.20 -9.28
CA THR A 530 -28.83 35.24 -9.68
C THR A 530 -29.37 36.65 -9.42
N ASP A 531 -30.24 37.12 -10.27
CA ASP A 531 -30.94 38.40 -10.11
C ASP A 531 -32.25 38.26 -9.34
N ASP A 532 -32.62 37.04 -8.98
CA ASP A 532 -33.86 36.77 -8.26
C ASP A 532 -33.72 37.07 -6.76
N ALA A 533 -34.17 38.23 -6.33
CA ALA A 533 -34.11 38.66 -4.93
C ALA A 533 -35.09 37.89 -4.02
N GLY A 534 -35.98 37.08 -4.57
CA GLY A 534 -37.00 36.31 -3.83
C GLY A 534 -36.53 34.94 -3.34
N VAL A 535 -35.27 34.57 -3.67
CA VAL A 535 -34.70 33.25 -3.36
C VAL A 535 -33.55 33.33 -2.39
N THR A 536 -33.41 32.31 -1.56
CA THR A 536 -32.16 32.02 -0.85
C THR A 536 -31.34 31.06 -1.67
N ALA A 537 -30.13 31.47 -2.05
CA ALA A 537 -29.20 30.71 -2.85
C ALA A 537 -28.07 30.14 -1.97
N GLU A 538 -27.81 28.86 -2.06
CA GLU A 538 -26.67 28.19 -1.43
C GLU A 538 -25.87 27.47 -2.51
N ALA A 539 -24.53 27.51 -2.40
CA ALA A 539 -23.66 26.81 -3.33
C ALA A 539 -22.46 26.18 -2.61
N ARG A 540 -22.03 25.03 -3.15
CA ARG A 540 -20.76 24.37 -2.81
C ARG A 540 -20.01 24.19 -4.13
N HIS A 541 -18.85 24.80 -4.23
CA HIS A 541 -18.10 24.84 -5.46
C HIS A 541 -16.85 23.98 -5.37
N TYR A 542 -16.59 23.22 -6.44
CA TYR A 542 -15.39 22.45 -6.67
C TYR A 542 -14.76 22.87 -8.01
N GLY A 543 -13.63 22.26 -8.37
CA GLY A 543 -12.90 22.67 -9.58
C GLY A 543 -13.71 22.52 -10.88
N TYR A 544 -14.49 21.47 -10.99
CA TYR A 544 -15.28 21.15 -12.20
C TYR A 544 -16.76 20.90 -11.94
N VAL A 545 -17.17 20.97 -10.68
CA VAL A 545 -18.56 20.73 -10.27
C VAL A 545 -19.00 21.76 -9.26
N SER A 546 -20.24 22.20 -9.36
CA SER A 546 -20.90 23.00 -8.33
C SER A 546 -22.23 22.35 -7.93
N TYR A 547 -22.48 22.32 -6.63
CA TYR A 547 -23.79 22.01 -6.10
C TYR A 547 -24.50 23.30 -5.76
N VAL A 548 -25.68 23.49 -6.33
CA VAL A 548 -26.48 24.71 -6.16
C VAL A 548 -27.86 24.33 -5.66
N LYS A 549 -28.34 25.13 -4.71
CA LYS A 549 -29.66 24.97 -4.12
C LYS A 549 -30.34 26.34 -4.03
N PHE A 550 -31.57 26.43 -4.53
CA PHE A 550 -32.44 27.60 -4.39
C PHE A 550 -33.65 27.26 -3.54
N THR A 551 -34.00 28.15 -2.61
CA THR A 551 -35.18 28.00 -1.76
C THR A 551 -35.99 29.27 -1.79
N ALA A 552 -37.29 29.15 -2.05
CA ALA A 552 -38.26 30.25 -2.03
C ALA A 552 -39.55 29.85 -1.31
N SER A 553 -40.34 30.83 -0.90
CA SER A 553 -41.64 30.59 -0.32
C SER A 553 -42.67 29.99 -1.29
N THR A 554 -42.47 30.23 -2.60
CA THR A 554 -43.26 29.63 -3.70
C THR A 554 -42.26 29.10 -4.73
N VAL A 555 -42.33 27.82 -5.06
CA VAL A 555 -41.43 27.19 -6.00
C VAL A 555 -41.63 27.77 -7.41
N HIS A 556 -40.55 28.23 -7.99
CA HIS A 556 -40.47 28.73 -9.37
C HIS A 556 -39.07 28.49 -9.93
N ASP A 557 -38.91 28.64 -11.25
CA ASP A 557 -37.64 28.50 -11.93
C ASP A 557 -36.79 29.76 -11.73
N VAL A 558 -35.56 29.56 -11.22
CA VAL A 558 -34.56 30.61 -10.99
C VAL A 558 -33.51 30.57 -12.08
N GLU A 559 -33.33 31.70 -12.77
CA GLU A 559 -32.20 31.88 -13.68
C GLU A 559 -30.94 32.19 -12.87
N PHE A 560 -29.84 31.54 -13.19
CA PHE A 560 -28.59 31.74 -12.51
C PHE A 560 -27.40 31.51 -13.43
N SER A 561 -26.25 32.01 -13.00
CA SER A 561 -24.95 31.76 -13.65
C SER A 561 -23.86 31.48 -12.62
N ILE A 562 -22.84 30.73 -13.04
CA ILE A 562 -21.62 30.49 -12.29
C ILE A 562 -20.46 31.20 -12.99
N TRP A 563 -19.76 32.04 -12.27
CA TRP A 563 -18.66 32.85 -12.75
C TRP A 563 -17.35 32.41 -12.11
N SER A 564 -16.30 32.33 -12.90
CA SER A 564 -14.93 32.00 -12.49
C SER A 564 -14.00 33.18 -12.68
N ASN A 565 -12.89 33.26 -11.93
CA ASN A 565 -11.78 34.12 -12.29
C ASN A 565 -11.27 33.75 -13.68
N GLY A 566 -10.82 34.74 -14.46
CA GLY A 566 -10.28 34.52 -15.78
C GLY A 566 -8.94 33.77 -15.74
N TYR A 567 -8.73 32.87 -16.66
CA TYR A 567 -7.49 32.13 -16.87
C TYR A 567 -7.33 31.75 -18.34
N ASN A 568 -6.08 31.54 -18.76
CA ASN A 568 -5.75 30.91 -20.04
C ASN A 568 -5.07 29.58 -19.77
N LEU A 569 -5.70 28.52 -20.27
CA LEU A 569 -5.19 27.16 -20.18
C LEU A 569 -4.84 26.70 -21.60
N THR A 570 -3.61 26.27 -21.81
CA THR A 570 -3.10 25.71 -23.06
C THR A 570 -2.33 24.44 -22.77
N THR A 571 -2.01 23.66 -23.80
CA THR A 571 -1.14 22.48 -23.67
C THR A 571 0.31 22.88 -23.93
N LEU A 572 1.19 22.51 -23.01
CA LEU A 572 2.62 22.61 -23.16
C LEU A 572 3.17 21.28 -23.67
N GLU A 573 3.99 21.34 -24.70
CA GLU A 573 4.73 20.21 -25.22
C GLU A 573 6.20 20.32 -24.79
N ARG A 574 6.75 19.19 -24.29
CA ARG A 574 8.18 19.03 -24.00
C ARG A 574 8.67 17.73 -24.58
N ARG A 575 9.73 17.80 -25.37
CA ARG A 575 10.29 16.66 -26.10
C ARG A 575 11.73 16.36 -25.72
N LEU A 576 12.06 15.09 -25.65
CA LEU A 576 13.40 14.55 -25.52
C LEU A 576 13.67 13.59 -26.67
N ASP A 577 14.64 13.90 -27.52
CA ASP A 577 15.13 12.97 -28.53
C ASP A 577 16.02 11.94 -27.82
N ALA A 578 15.64 10.66 -27.91
CA ALA A 578 16.31 9.58 -27.20
C ALA A 578 17.24 8.77 -28.13
N ASN A 579 16.76 8.40 -29.32
CA ASN A 579 17.52 7.61 -30.27
C ASN A 579 17.19 8.04 -31.72
N PRO A 580 18.09 7.78 -32.70
CA PRO A 580 17.81 8.11 -34.10
C PRO A 580 16.73 7.24 -34.74
N ARG A 581 16.43 6.09 -34.15
CA ARG A 581 15.42 5.13 -34.62
C ARG A 581 14.62 4.59 -33.45
N GLY A 582 13.41 4.12 -33.69
CA GLY A 582 12.54 3.52 -32.69
C GLY A 582 11.12 4.07 -32.77
N GLU A 583 10.38 3.95 -31.66
CA GLU A 583 8.99 4.40 -31.53
C GLU A 583 8.91 5.72 -30.77
N THR A 584 7.96 6.55 -31.13
CA THR A 584 7.62 7.76 -30.37
C THR A 584 6.79 7.36 -29.16
N PHE A 585 7.11 7.93 -28.00
CA PHE A 585 6.33 7.77 -26.79
C PHE A 585 5.74 9.12 -26.36
N ASP A 586 4.43 9.19 -26.38
CA ASP A 586 3.68 10.34 -25.92
C ASP A 586 3.19 10.09 -24.48
N TRP A 587 3.60 10.98 -23.57
CA TRP A 587 3.18 10.97 -22.19
C TRP A 587 2.23 12.14 -21.95
N GLU A 588 1.01 11.84 -21.60
CA GLU A 588 -0.04 12.83 -21.37
C GLU A 588 -0.44 12.84 -19.90
N ASN A 589 -0.56 14.03 -19.34
CA ASN A 589 -1.12 14.20 -18.01
C ASN A 589 -1.95 15.49 -17.95
N PRO A 590 -3.28 15.39 -17.75
CA PRO A 590 -4.16 16.55 -17.80
C PRO A 590 -4.10 17.46 -16.57
N VAL A 591 -3.38 17.06 -15.54
CA VAL A 591 -3.36 17.79 -14.25
C VAL A 591 -1.98 18.29 -13.85
N LEU A 592 -0.89 17.64 -14.27
CA LEU A 592 0.46 18.10 -13.93
C LEU A 592 0.72 19.47 -14.55
N VAL A 593 1.07 20.44 -13.72
CA VAL A 593 1.33 21.79 -14.18
C VAL A 593 2.81 21.96 -14.47
N HIS A 594 3.10 22.69 -15.53
CA HIS A 594 4.44 23.19 -15.80
C HIS A 594 4.88 24.13 -14.67
N TRP A 595 5.66 23.61 -13.74
CA TRP A 595 6.08 24.38 -12.59
C TRP A 595 7.46 25.03 -12.74
N VAL A 596 8.41 24.34 -13.38
CA VAL A 596 9.78 24.89 -13.59
C VAL A 596 10.39 24.27 -14.83
N ASP A 597 10.72 25.08 -15.82
CA ASP A 597 11.39 24.66 -17.07
C ASP A 597 12.69 23.89 -16.84
N ALA A 598 13.40 24.17 -15.73
CA ALA A 598 14.70 23.59 -15.46
C ALA A 598 14.70 22.06 -15.20
N ASN A 599 13.55 21.47 -14.89
CA ASN A 599 13.49 20.07 -14.47
C ASN A 599 12.88 19.10 -15.50
N TRP A 600 12.41 19.59 -16.65
CA TRP A 600 11.83 18.73 -17.68
C TRP A 600 12.80 17.71 -18.25
N PRO A 601 14.08 18.04 -18.53
CA PRO A 601 15.04 17.03 -18.97
C PRO A 601 15.19 15.87 -17.99
N GLY A 602 15.25 16.15 -16.70
CA GLY A 602 15.31 15.11 -15.66
C GLY A 602 14.05 14.26 -15.60
N PHE A 603 12.87 14.87 -15.78
CA PHE A 603 11.60 14.14 -15.82
C PHE A 603 11.51 13.19 -17.01
N LEU A 604 11.79 13.68 -18.22
CA LEU A 604 11.77 12.88 -19.43
C LEU A 604 12.86 11.80 -19.44
N ASN A 605 14.02 12.09 -18.84
CA ASN A 605 15.08 11.11 -18.67
C ASN A 605 14.67 9.95 -17.77
N GLN A 606 13.86 10.14 -16.73
CA GLN A 606 13.35 9.03 -15.91
C GLN A 606 12.47 8.09 -16.75
N ILE A 607 11.64 8.64 -17.65
CA ILE A 607 10.85 7.84 -18.58
C ILE A 607 11.79 7.07 -19.54
N ARG A 608 12.79 7.75 -20.10
CA ARG A 608 13.77 7.14 -20.99
C ARG A 608 14.51 5.99 -20.31
N GLU A 609 15.00 6.20 -19.11
CA GLU A 609 15.72 5.18 -18.34
C GLU A 609 14.88 3.95 -18.08
N TYR A 610 13.61 4.13 -17.71
CA TYR A 610 12.69 3.02 -17.54
C TYR A 610 12.54 2.20 -18.83
N TYR A 611 12.29 2.87 -19.96
CA TYR A 611 12.11 2.20 -21.25
C TYR A 611 13.43 1.73 -21.89
N ALA A 612 14.58 2.14 -21.38
CA ALA A 612 15.86 1.57 -21.78
C ALA A 612 15.99 0.09 -21.36
N ALA A 613 15.28 -0.33 -20.33
CA ALA A 613 15.10 -1.73 -19.94
C ALA A 613 14.11 -2.42 -20.90
N ARG A 614 14.62 -2.96 -22.01
CA ARG A 614 13.82 -3.44 -23.15
C ARG A 614 13.45 -4.92 -23.09
N VAL A 615 14.20 -5.71 -22.35
CA VAL A 615 13.97 -7.14 -22.28
C VAL A 615 12.90 -7.44 -21.26
N VAL A 616 11.81 -8.05 -21.70
CA VAL A 616 10.75 -8.56 -20.85
C VAL A 616 10.81 -10.08 -20.86
N THR A 617 10.89 -10.67 -19.70
CA THR A 617 11.01 -12.11 -19.51
C THR A 617 9.75 -12.65 -18.87
N THR A 618 9.20 -13.72 -19.41
CA THR A 618 8.11 -14.47 -18.77
C THR A 618 8.66 -15.80 -18.26
N LEU A 619 8.50 -16.00 -16.97
CA LEU A 619 8.92 -17.21 -16.25
C LEU A 619 7.69 -17.99 -15.80
N GLU A 620 7.75 -19.31 -15.94
CA GLU A 620 6.82 -20.23 -15.29
C GLU A 620 7.45 -20.74 -14.00
N THR A 621 6.75 -20.66 -12.90
CA THR A 621 7.25 -21.00 -11.56
C THR A 621 6.31 -21.97 -10.85
N ARG A 622 6.72 -22.50 -9.70
CA ARG A 622 5.83 -23.28 -8.81
C ARG A 622 4.73 -22.42 -8.17
N GLY A 623 4.84 -21.11 -8.30
CA GLY A 623 4.01 -20.16 -7.58
C GLY A 623 4.56 -19.94 -6.18
N ASP A 624 5.21 -18.81 -5.99
CA ASP A 624 5.66 -18.36 -4.68
C ASP A 624 4.80 -17.17 -4.26
N PRO A 625 3.98 -17.33 -3.22
CA PRO A 625 3.08 -16.28 -2.78
C PRO A 625 3.79 -15.11 -2.07
N GLN A 626 5.11 -15.19 -1.88
CA GLN A 626 5.87 -14.11 -1.25
C GLN A 626 6.11 -12.94 -2.22
N TYR A 627 6.19 -13.21 -3.53
CA TYR A 627 6.42 -12.17 -4.53
C TYR A 627 5.16 -11.36 -4.81
N ASP A 628 5.40 -10.08 -5.14
CA ASP A 628 4.35 -9.15 -5.51
C ASP A 628 4.75 -8.34 -6.76
N VAL A 629 3.79 -7.65 -7.38
CA VAL A 629 4.08 -6.74 -8.48
C VAL A 629 4.96 -5.58 -8.00
N LEU A 630 5.83 -5.11 -8.88
CA LEU A 630 6.86 -4.09 -8.60
C LEU A 630 7.98 -4.54 -7.65
N ASP A 631 8.05 -5.82 -7.31
CA ASP A 631 9.22 -6.37 -6.65
C ASP A 631 10.40 -6.43 -7.62
N VAL A 632 11.60 -6.28 -7.08
CA VAL A 632 12.84 -6.33 -7.85
C VAL A 632 13.56 -7.64 -7.55
N LEU A 633 13.73 -8.47 -8.57
CA LEU A 633 14.29 -9.80 -8.43
C LEU A 633 15.66 -9.91 -9.12
N PRO A 634 16.63 -10.59 -8.51
CA PRO A 634 17.84 -10.98 -9.21
C PRO A 634 17.52 -12.07 -10.23
N LEU A 635 18.16 -12.01 -11.38
CA LEU A 635 18.08 -13.01 -12.43
C LEU A 635 19.38 -13.83 -12.47
N GLU A 636 19.33 -15.06 -13.01
CA GLU A 636 20.47 -15.99 -13.06
C GLU A 636 21.72 -15.42 -13.73
N ASP A 637 21.56 -14.48 -14.65
CA ASP A 637 22.67 -13.82 -15.35
C ASP A 637 23.29 -12.65 -14.58
N GLY A 638 22.90 -12.47 -13.32
CA GLY A 638 23.39 -11.42 -12.44
C GLY A 638 22.77 -10.04 -12.70
N THR A 639 21.76 -9.95 -13.56
CA THR A 639 20.98 -8.74 -13.76
C THR A 639 19.75 -8.73 -12.83
N TRP A 640 19.09 -7.59 -12.75
CA TRP A 640 17.89 -7.40 -11.95
C TRP A 640 16.66 -7.23 -12.85
N GLY A 641 15.51 -7.57 -12.33
CA GLY A 641 14.28 -7.35 -13.05
C GLY A 641 13.14 -6.90 -12.13
N VAL A 642 12.24 -6.09 -12.66
CA VAL A 642 11.04 -5.61 -11.98
C VAL A 642 9.87 -6.48 -12.40
N VAL A 643 9.12 -6.98 -11.43
CA VAL A 643 7.91 -7.78 -11.67
C VAL A 643 6.77 -6.87 -12.12
N GLU A 644 6.34 -7.00 -13.37
CA GLU A 644 5.21 -6.24 -13.93
C GLU A 644 3.87 -7.00 -13.81
N SER A 645 3.92 -8.34 -13.77
CA SER A 645 2.73 -9.18 -13.62
C SER A 645 3.05 -10.48 -12.91
N ILE A 646 2.15 -10.90 -12.05
CA ILE A 646 2.16 -12.20 -11.39
C ILE A 646 0.81 -12.86 -11.60
N GLU A 647 0.83 -14.14 -11.94
CA GLU A 647 -0.34 -14.98 -11.94
C GLU A 647 -0.04 -16.26 -11.16
N THR A 648 -0.83 -16.54 -10.14
CA THR A 648 -0.74 -17.76 -9.33
C THR A 648 -2.00 -18.59 -9.55
N ARG A 649 -1.83 -19.88 -9.85
CA ARG A 649 -2.92 -20.82 -10.07
C ARG A 649 -2.77 -22.02 -9.15
N PHE A 650 -3.90 -22.51 -8.68
CA PHE A 650 -4.01 -23.76 -7.94
C PHE A 650 -5.07 -24.64 -8.58
N SER A 651 -4.71 -25.89 -8.88
CA SER A 651 -5.64 -26.96 -9.28
C SER A 651 -5.06 -28.30 -8.83
N GLY A 652 -5.03 -28.50 -7.50
CA GLY A 652 -4.35 -29.62 -6.86
C GLY A 652 -2.83 -29.41 -6.68
N ALA A 653 -2.22 -28.46 -7.37
CA ALA A 653 -0.85 -28.01 -7.19
C ALA A 653 -0.71 -26.54 -7.58
N PHE A 654 0.24 -25.84 -6.96
CA PHE A 654 0.56 -24.46 -7.31
C PHE A 654 1.36 -24.40 -8.60
N ARG A 655 1.02 -23.38 -9.40
CA ARG A 655 1.78 -22.94 -10.56
C ARG A 655 1.73 -21.42 -10.62
N GLY A 656 2.84 -20.81 -11.01
CA GLY A 656 2.94 -19.36 -11.16
C GLY A 656 3.49 -18.98 -12.51
N THR A 657 3.15 -17.79 -12.96
CA THR A 657 3.75 -17.14 -14.12
C THR A 657 4.10 -15.71 -13.71
N MET A 658 5.35 -15.32 -13.92
CA MET A 658 5.83 -13.97 -13.67
C MET A 658 6.29 -13.32 -14.97
N THR A 659 5.90 -12.07 -15.17
CA THR A 659 6.45 -11.22 -16.24
C THR A 659 7.35 -10.18 -15.60
N ILE A 660 8.62 -10.19 -15.98
CA ILE A 660 9.68 -9.39 -15.39
C ILE A 660 10.30 -8.52 -16.47
N ARG A 661 10.37 -7.21 -16.25
CA ARG A 661 11.17 -6.30 -17.07
C ARG A 661 12.60 -6.29 -16.57
N LYS A 662 13.51 -6.77 -17.39
CA LYS A 662 14.92 -6.91 -17.05
C LYS A 662 15.63 -5.56 -17.10
N GLU A 663 16.43 -5.26 -16.10
CA GLU A 663 17.30 -4.10 -16.08
C GLU A 663 18.32 -4.17 -17.22
N ARG A 664 18.71 -3.01 -17.74
CA ARG A 664 19.71 -2.93 -18.80
C ARG A 664 21.08 -3.38 -18.27
N GLY A 665 21.63 -4.44 -18.83
CA GLY A 665 22.98 -4.90 -18.52
C GLY A 665 24.05 -3.89 -18.94
N VAL A 666 25.16 -3.85 -18.21
CA VAL A 666 26.31 -2.95 -18.49
C VAL A 666 26.83 -3.09 -19.92
N ASN A 667 26.73 -4.29 -20.51
CA ASN A 667 27.16 -4.56 -21.87
C ASN A 667 26.18 -4.07 -22.95
N GLU A 668 24.91 -3.90 -22.64
CA GLU A 668 23.90 -3.36 -23.56
C GLU A 668 23.99 -1.82 -23.64
N ALA A 669 24.50 -1.18 -22.60
CA ALA A 669 24.73 0.26 -22.57
C ALA A 669 25.84 0.72 -23.53
N ALA A 670 26.74 -0.19 -23.94
CA ALA A 670 27.83 0.10 -24.86
C ALA A 670 27.46 -0.16 -26.34
N ALA A 671 26.27 -0.72 -26.62
CA ALA A 671 25.84 -1.07 -27.98
C ALA A 671 24.90 -0.02 -28.62
N ASP A 672 24.42 0.96 -27.86
CA ASP A 672 23.66 2.13 -28.30
C ASP A 672 24.59 3.37 -28.41
#